data_0ba5b4da20fceacaa7afd593e03cf1a8
#
_entry.id   0ba5b4da20fceacaa7afd593e03cf1a8
#
_cell.length_a   1.000
_cell.length_b   1.000
_cell.length_c   1.000
_cell.angle_alpha   90.00
_cell.angle_beta   90.00
_cell.angle_gamma   90.00
#
_symmetry.space_group_name_H-M   'P 1'
#
loop_
_entity.id
_entity.type
_entity.pdbx_description
1 polymer ?
#
loop_
_entity_poly.entity_id
_entity_poly.type
_entity_poly.pdbx_seq_one_letter_code
_entity_poly.pdbx_strand_id
1 'polypeptide(L)'
;ANKLLRFLHGRDDQVAYERLRSACGFKARANPQRIATYLREQRDQHARVLAIAHPLETAAILDLSFGSTTGGDNPLHFDADETAHRIHKAMRDANTELAIGRYAEPRPIYTNAAFGEHGPISNRRTVHLGIDVFAPAGTEVMSPLPGHVHDTEVCEGHLDYGGLVILRHQLPDGTVFGTLYGHLDPDSIAELCPGQAIDAGESFARLGSPQDNGGWPPHLHLQVLAADPSALPEVPRGVADPDDLEWHLRIYPDPSDLLALPDHRAVYRDDTDELRDQREQRFSPNLKTSYSQPLALVRGYGHAVFDGQGRKYLDAYNNVPHVGHCHPHVTRAVHEQTALLATNTRYLHAGMQRYADRLRELLPSELSVFFFTPSGSEANELALRLIRKHTGAKDLCVMDHGYHGHTTGTMAMSPYKFRQPGAPPKPDWVHVTVQPDTYRGAHQGADAGTRYATEVADVIDGLTASGRKLAGYLCECLPSVGGQMELPEGFLAAVYQKVREAGGLCIADDVQTGLWRTGTHAFGFQIPGVVPDLLVLGKPLGNGFPLGAVVTTQEVAASFASGPEFFSTFGGSTVAMAAGNAVLDVLRDENLADNARVVGDQLLHGLRKLQERFELIGDVRGRGFFLGVELVEDRTTKQPATEAAARIKNHLREQRILIGTDGPHDNVLKIRPPMSFDAAAADCLLAELGRALASL
;
A
#
# COMPACT_ATOMS: atom_id res chain seq x y z
N ALA A 1 -26.65 12.16 -5.47
CA ALA A 1 -26.87 12.77 -4.17
C ALA A 1 -25.54 12.84 -3.39
N ASN A 2 -24.83 11.74 -3.19
CA ASN A 2 -23.58 11.70 -2.38
C ASN A 2 -22.45 12.60 -2.90
N LYS A 3 -22.25 12.70 -4.24
CA LYS A 3 -21.26 13.64 -4.81
C LYS A 3 -21.59 15.12 -4.54
N LEU A 4 -22.87 15.45 -4.51
CA LEU A 4 -23.35 16.80 -4.23
C LEU A 4 -23.25 17.11 -2.73
N LEU A 5 -23.51 16.13 -1.87
CA LEU A 5 -23.32 16.22 -0.42
C LEU A 5 -21.82 16.43 -0.08
N ARG A 6 -20.90 15.69 -0.74
CA ARG A 6 -19.43 15.89 -0.60
C ARG A 6 -18.98 17.29 -1.04
N PHE A 7 -19.55 17.84 -2.10
CA PHE A 7 -19.24 19.19 -2.58
C PHE A 7 -19.67 20.29 -1.58
N LEU A 8 -20.76 20.05 -0.83
CA LEU A 8 -21.27 20.98 0.16
C LEU A 8 -20.59 20.85 1.54
N HIS A 9 -19.98 19.68 1.84
CA HIS A 9 -19.22 19.49 3.08
C HIS A 9 -17.97 20.39 3.20
N GLY A 10 -17.35 20.76 2.09
CA GLY A 10 -16.21 21.70 2.07
C GLY A 10 -16.57 23.18 2.22
N ARG A 11 -17.85 23.50 2.45
CA ARG A 11 -18.33 24.87 2.65
C ARG A 11 -19.10 24.94 3.98
N ASP A 12 -18.77 25.91 4.80
CA ASP A 12 -19.42 26.24 6.09
C ASP A 12 -20.91 26.64 5.97
N ASP A 13 -21.62 26.15 4.97
CA ASP A 13 -23.02 26.45 4.70
C ASP A 13 -23.95 25.35 5.22
N GLN A 14 -24.15 25.37 6.54
CA GLN A 14 -25.05 24.44 7.23
C GLN A 14 -26.49 24.52 6.74
N VAL A 15 -26.91 25.66 6.21
CA VAL A 15 -28.27 25.85 5.69
C VAL A 15 -28.47 25.15 4.34
N ALA A 16 -27.48 25.22 3.46
CA ALA A 16 -27.51 24.50 2.18
C ALA A 16 -27.48 22.97 2.40
N TYR A 17 -26.67 22.49 3.36
CA TYR A 17 -26.61 21.10 3.78
C TYR A 17 -27.97 20.58 4.29
N GLU A 18 -28.61 21.33 5.21
CA GLU A 18 -29.94 20.96 5.75
C GLU A 18 -31.03 20.95 4.68
N ARG A 19 -31.00 21.89 3.72
CA ARG A 19 -31.93 21.91 2.58
C ARG A 19 -31.72 20.71 1.67
N LEU A 20 -30.48 20.34 1.40
CA LEU A 20 -30.18 19.18 0.56
C LEU A 20 -30.56 17.87 1.25
N ARG A 21 -30.28 17.77 2.55
CA ARG A 21 -30.66 16.64 3.40
C ARG A 21 -32.19 16.43 3.35
N SER A 22 -32.97 17.50 3.55
CA SER A 22 -34.43 17.47 3.47
C SER A 22 -34.94 17.09 2.06
N ALA A 23 -34.29 17.60 1.00
CA ALA A 23 -34.62 17.27 -0.38
C ALA A 23 -34.31 15.81 -0.74
N CYS A 24 -33.32 15.19 -0.06
CA CYS A 24 -33.00 13.76 -0.18
C CYS A 24 -33.89 12.84 0.67
N GLY A 25 -34.94 13.36 1.30
CA GLY A 25 -35.92 12.58 2.06
C GLY A 25 -35.63 12.44 3.56
N PHE A 26 -34.59 13.03 4.07
CA PHE A 26 -34.25 13.04 5.51
C PHE A 26 -35.16 14.05 6.25
N LYS A 27 -36.32 13.59 6.70
CA LYS A 27 -37.34 14.43 7.36
C LYS A 27 -37.03 14.77 8.81
N ALA A 28 -36.23 13.97 9.49
CA ALA A 28 -35.92 14.18 10.91
C ALA A 28 -34.80 15.24 11.11
N ARG A 29 -34.99 16.12 12.07
CA ARG A 29 -33.90 16.92 12.62
C ARG A 29 -33.16 16.05 13.64
N ALA A 30 -31.99 15.58 13.29
CA ALA A 30 -31.08 14.96 14.25
C ALA A 30 -30.61 16.06 15.24
N ASN A 31 -30.62 15.71 16.53
CA ASN A 31 -30.04 16.60 17.56
C ASN A 31 -28.94 15.87 18.36
N PRO A 32 -27.85 15.48 17.69
CA PRO A 32 -26.82 14.66 18.28
C PRO A 32 -26.16 15.30 19.50
N GLN A 33 -25.95 16.62 19.47
CA GLN A 33 -25.30 17.35 20.56
C GLN A 33 -26.17 17.34 21.83
N ARG A 34 -27.48 17.57 21.69
CA ARG A 34 -28.42 17.53 22.82
C ARG A 34 -28.50 16.15 23.45
N ILE A 35 -28.55 15.10 22.61
CA ILE A 35 -28.62 13.71 23.05
C ILE A 35 -27.31 13.33 23.74
N ALA A 36 -26.17 13.59 23.10
CA ALA A 36 -24.85 13.30 23.68
C ALA A 36 -24.62 14.03 25.02
N THR A 37 -25.06 15.30 25.12
CA THR A 37 -24.99 16.05 26.38
C THR A 37 -25.82 15.37 27.47
N TYR A 38 -27.06 14.99 27.17
CA TYR A 38 -27.93 14.32 28.14
C TYR A 38 -27.35 12.98 28.57
N LEU A 39 -26.92 12.12 27.63
CA LEU A 39 -26.34 10.81 27.94
C LEU A 39 -25.11 10.95 28.85
N ARG A 40 -24.27 11.96 28.59
CA ARG A 40 -23.08 12.23 29.42
C ARG A 40 -23.44 12.72 30.82
N GLU A 41 -24.40 13.66 30.92
CA GLU A 41 -24.84 14.20 32.23
C GLU A 41 -25.51 13.12 33.11
N GLN A 42 -26.15 12.12 32.53
CA GLN A 42 -26.84 11.04 33.21
C GLN A 42 -26.05 9.74 33.26
N ARG A 43 -24.81 9.72 32.85
CA ARG A 43 -23.96 8.54 32.65
C ARG A 43 -23.96 7.58 33.83
N ASP A 44 -23.84 8.10 35.07
CA ASP A 44 -23.80 7.29 36.29
C ASP A 44 -25.18 6.78 36.72
N GLN A 45 -26.25 7.19 36.08
CA GLN A 45 -27.64 6.81 36.37
C GLN A 45 -28.20 5.80 35.32
N HIS A 46 -27.49 5.54 34.26
CA HIS A 46 -27.92 4.54 33.28
C HIS A 46 -27.90 3.14 33.89
N ALA A 47 -28.93 2.34 33.63
CA ALA A 47 -28.93 0.93 33.98
C ALA A 47 -27.88 0.17 33.08
N ARG A 48 -27.51 -1.01 33.55
CA ARG A 48 -26.62 -1.87 32.74
C ARG A 48 -27.30 -2.33 31.48
N VAL A 49 -26.52 -2.45 30.39
CA VAL A 49 -27.00 -2.92 29.08
C VAL A 49 -26.96 -4.45 28.99
N LEU A 50 -26.08 -5.11 29.75
CA LEU A 50 -25.95 -6.56 29.78
C LEU A 50 -25.98 -7.07 31.24
N ALA A 51 -26.61 -8.23 31.46
CA ALA A 51 -26.59 -8.93 32.72
C ALA A 51 -25.28 -9.72 32.92
N ILE A 52 -24.19 -8.99 33.16
CA ILE A 52 -22.85 -9.53 33.36
C ILE A 52 -22.33 -9.26 34.77
N ALA A 53 -21.54 -10.19 35.29
CA ALA A 53 -20.98 -10.06 36.64
C ALA A 53 -19.82 -9.05 36.72
N HIS A 54 -19.06 -8.88 35.65
CA HIS A 54 -17.86 -8.06 35.59
C HIS A 54 -18.14 -6.65 35.09
N PRO A 55 -17.46 -5.60 35.58
CA PRO A 55 -17.56 -4.25 35.04
C PRO A 55 -16.99 -4.19 33.62
N LEU A 56 -17.62 -3.40 32.71
CA LEU A 56 -17.14 -3.20 31.33
C LEU A 56 -15.76 -2.52 31.25
N GLU A 57 -15.36 -1.81 32.34
CA GLU A 57 -14.01 -1.23 32.42
C GLU A 57 -12.90 -2.29 32.47
N THR A 58 -13.22 -3.54 32.81
CA THR A 58 -12.26 -4.66 32.81
C THR A 58 -12.21 -5.40 31.46
N ALA A 59 -13.11 -5.09 30.53
CA ALA A 59 -13.16 -5.73 29.23
C ALA A 59 -11.88 -5.48 28.42
N ALA A 60 -11.46 -6.43 27.59
CA ALA A 60 -10.39 -6.23 26.62
C ALA A 60 -10.85 -5.24 25.54
N ILE A 61 -9.99 -4.32 25.15
CA ILE A 61 -10.24 -3.49 23.96
C ILE A 61 -9.68 -4.22 22.74
N LEU A 62 -10.56 -4.57 21.82
CA LEU A 62 -10.17 -5.18 20.56
C LEU A 62 -9.75 -4.09 19.57
N ASP A 63 -8.64 -4.33 18.90
CA ASP A 63 -8.31 -3.57 17.70
C ASP A 63 -8.76 -4.40 16.48
N LEU A 64 -9.92 -4.02 15.92
CA LEU A 64 -10.50 -4.62 14.73
C LEU A 64 -10.24 -3.76 13.49
N SER A 65 -9.45 -2.69 13.63
CA SER A 65 -9.17 -1.74 12.54
C SER A 65 -8.31 -2.34 11.43
N PHE A 66 -8.19 -1.62 10.32
CA PHE A 66 -7.25 -1.96 9.24
C PHE A 66 -5.80 -2.05 9.70
N GLY A 67 -5.43 -1.38 10.79
CA GLY A 67 -4.08 -1.44 11.38
C GLY A 67 -3.78 -2.73 12.17
N SER A 68 -4.76 -3.61 12.33
CA SER A 68 -4.65 -4.85 13.10
C SER A 68 -4.93 -6.09 12.26
N THR A 69 -4.37 -7.23 12.66
CA THR A 69 -4.69 -8.54 12.07
C THR A 69 -5.75 -9.31 12.86
N THR A 70 -6.37 -8.73 13.88
CA THR A 70 -7.42 -9.38 14.67
C THR A 70 -8.62 -9.78 13.81
N GLY A 71 -8.98 -8.96 12.81
CA GLY A 71 -10.03 -9.26 11.83
C GLY A 71 -9.61 -10.19 10.69
N GLY A 72 -8.43 -10.82 10.75
CA GLY A 72 -7.88 -11.70 9.70
C GLY A 72 -6.70 -11.06 8.96
N ASP A 73 -5.94 -11.89 8.25
CA ASP A 73 -4.78 -11.44 7.47
C ASP A 73 -5.18 -10.84 6.12
N ASN A 74 -6.28 -11.27 5.53
CA ASN A 74 -6.79 -10.78 4.25
C ASN A 74 -7.87 -9.71 4.45
N PRO A 75 -7.60 -8.41 4.17
CA PRO A 75 -8.60 -7.35 4.35
C PRO A 75 -9.70 -7.35 3.26
N LEU A 76 -9.63 -8.26 2.30
CA LEU A 76 -10.62 -8.40 1.22
C LEU A 76 -11.50 -9.64 1.39
N HIS A 77 -11.22 -10.49 2.38
CA HIS A 77 -11.98 -11.70 2.65
C HIS A 77 -12.12 -11.91 4.15
N PHE A 78 -13.36 -12.04 4.64
CA PHE A 78 -13.66 -12.34 6.04
C PHE A 78 -13.77 -13.84 6.25
N ASP A 79 -13.05 -14.33 7.28
CA ASP A 79 -13.17 -15.67 7.81
C ASP A 79 -13.71 -15.59 9.25
N ALA A 80 -14.93 -16.05 9.47
CA ALA A 80 -15.61 -15.94 10.76
C ALA A 80 -14.92 -16.78 11.85
N ASP A 81 -14.46 -17.99 11.52
CA ASP A 81 -13.82 -18.89 12.47
C ASP A 81 -12.43 -18.38 12.88
N GLU A 82 -11.65 -17.88 11.92
CA GLU A 82 -10.36 -17.27 12.19
C GLU A 82 -10.51 -16.01 13.05
N THR A 83 -11.46 -15.13 12.71
CA THR A 83 -11.72 -13.91 13.48
C THR A 83 -12.19 -14.23 14.89
N ALA A 84 -13.12 -15.18 15.07
CA ALA A 84 -13.57 -15.63 16.37
C ALA A 84 -12.42 -16.17 17.22
N HIS A 85 -11.55 -17.01 16.61
CA HIS A 85 -10.36 -17.54 17.30
C HIS A 85 -9.43 -16.43 17.79
N ARG A 86 -9.18 -15.41 16.98
CA ARG A 86 -8.30 -14.27 17.31
C ARG A 86 -8.92 -13.37 18.39
N ILE A 87 -10.23 -13.11 18.34
CA ILE A 87 -10.97 -12.39 19.39
C ILE A 87 -10.88 -13.13 20.71
N HIS A 88 -11.22 -14.43 20.73
CA HIS A 88 -11.11 -15.24 21.93
C HIS A 88 -9.67 -15.33 22.47
N LYS A 89 -8.66 -15.34 21.57
CA LYS A 89 -7.26 -15.27 21.99
C LYS A 89 -6.96 -13.95 22.69
N ALA A 90 -7.37 -12.83 22.13
CA ALA A 90 -7.17 -11.51 22.74
C ALA A 90 -7.84 -11.40 24.13
N MET A 91 -9.06 -11.96 24.27
CA MET A 91 -9.77 -12.01 25.55
C MET A 91 -9.02 -12.88 26.58
N ARG A 92 -8.53 -14.06 26.18
CA ARG A 92 -7.71 -14.92 27.06
C ARG A 92 -6.41 -14.25 27.48
N ASP A 93 -5.71 -13.60 26.54
CA ASP A 93 -4.44 -12.89 26.81
C ASP A 93 -4.65 -11.73 27.80
N ALA A 94 -5.83 -11.10 27.77
CA ALA A 94 -6.25 -10.07 28.72
C ALA A 94 -6.89 -10.64 30.00
N ASN A 95 -7.01 -11.96 30.14
CA ASN A 95 -7.65 -12.65 31.26
C ASN A 95 -9.08 -12.16 31.59
N THR A 96 -9.91 -12.01 30.52
CA THR A 96 -11.31 -11.53 30.65
C THR A 96 -12.23 -12.31 29.71
N GLU A 97 -13.51 -12.38 30.08
CA GLU A 97 -14.58 -12.95 29.25
C GLU A 97 -15.34 -11.88 28.43
N LEU A 98 -14.94 -10.62 28.58
CA LEU A 98 -15.57 -9.48 27.91
C LEU A 98 -14.58 -8.76 27.01
N ALA A 99 -15.07 -8.28 25.86
CA ALA A 99 -14.29 -7.40 25.00
C ALA A 99 -15.15 -6.30 24.38
N ILE A 100 -14.50 -5.21 24.00
CA ILE A 100 -15.12 -4.02 23.38
C ILE A 100 -14.55 -3.85 21.98
N GLY A 101 -15.44 -3.80 20.97
CA GLY A 101 -15.18 -3.29 19.63
C GLY A 101 -15.61 -1.83 19.56
N ARG A 102 -14.71 -0.98 19.05
CA ARG A 102 -14.82 0.49 19.19
C ARG A 102 -15.83 1.12 18.23
N TYR A 103 -16.39 2.24 18.66
CA TYR A 103 -17.16 3.17 17.83
C TYR A 103 -16.27 3.89 16.81
N ALA A 104 -16.82 4.19 15.65
CA ALA A 104 -16.18 4.84 14.50
C ALA A 104 -14.91 4.12 13.99
N GLU A 105 -14.79 2.81 14.24
CA GLU A 105 -13.63 2.00 13.86
C GLU A 105 -13.74 1.47 12.44
N PRO A 106 -12.80 1.81 11.53
CA PRO A 106 -12.74 1.25 10.19
C PRO A 106 -12.25 -0.20 10.23
N ARG A 107 -13.10 -1.16 9.82
CA ARG A 107 -12.85 -2.60 9.94
C ARG A 107 -12.79 -3.30 8.59
N PRO A 108 -11.80 -4.16 8.31
CA PRO A 108 -11.73 -4.93 7.08
C PRO A 108 -12.73 -6.09 6.99
N ILE A 109 -13.45 -6.41 8.06
CA ILE A 109 -14.31 -7.59 8.16
C ILE A 109 -15.62 -7.51 7.36
N TYR A 110 -16.04 -6.34 6.93
CA TYR A 110 -17.27 -6.12 6.15
C TYR A 110 -17.02 -6.37 4.66
N THR A 111 -16.98 -7.64 4.24
CA THR A 111 -16.47 -8.04 2.92
C THR A 111 -17.52 -8.49 1.91
N ASN A 112 -18.76 -8.77 2.31
CA ASN A 112 -19.79 -9.22 1.39
C ASN A 112 -20.43 -8.07 0.56
N ALA A 113 -21.20 -8.40 -0.49
CA ALA A 113 -21.80 -7.42 -1.39
C ALA A 113 -22.80 -6.48 -0.70
N ALA A 114 -23.36 -6.85 0.47
CA ALA A 114 -24.26 -5.99 1.23
C ALA A 114 -23.58 -4.70 1.71
N PHE A 115 -22.26 -4.72 1.88
CA PHE A 115 -21.49 -3.55 2.33
C PHE A 115 -20.95 -2.67 1.18
N GLY A 116 -21.22 -3.01 -0.07
CA GLY A 116 -20.83 -2.24 -1.25
C GLY A 116 -20.14 -3.05 -2.34
N GLU A 117 -19.97 -2.43 -3.51
CA GLU A 117 -19.36 -3.07 -4.66
C GLU A 117 -17.85 -3.23 -4.50
N HIS A 118 -17.32 -4.34 -5.06
CA HIS A 118 -15.90 -4.59 -5.17
C HIS A 118 -15.36 -3.96 -6.45
N GLY A 119 -14.65 -2.83 -6.33
CA GLY A 119 -13.92 -2.21 -7.43
C GLY A 119 -12.51 -1.84 -7.01
N PRO A 120 -11.61 -1.49 -7.97
CA PRO A 120 -10.22 -1.17 -7.67
C PRO A 120 -10.05 -0.05 -6.63
N ILE A 121 -10.90 0.98 -6.70
CA ILE A 121 -10.90 2.16 -5.81
C ILE A 121 -12.23 2.37 -5.09
N SER A 122 -13.20 1.45 -5.20
CA SER A 122 -14.47 1.57 -4.51
C SER A 122 -14.28 1.36 -3.02
N ASN A 123 -14.89 2.22 -2.21
CA ASN A 123 -15.06 1.94 -0.80
C ASN A 123 -16.23 0.98 -0.62
N ARG A 124 -16.07 0.13 0.37
CA ARG A 124 -17.18 -0.53 1.05
C ARG A 124 -17.52 0.28 2.28
N ARG A 125 -18.71 0.07 2.83
CA ARG A 125 -19.05 0.56 4.16
C ARG A 125 -18.24 -0.26 5.17
N THR A 126 -17.21 0.34 5.75
CA THR A 126 -16.25 -0.34 6.62
C THR A 126 -16.15 0.28 8.00
N VAL A 127 -16.72 1.46 8.21
CA VAL A 127 -16.62 2.16 9.49
C VAL A 127 -17.79 1.79 10.38
N HIS A 128 -17.52 1.16 11.50
CA HIS A 128 -18.48 0.70 12.49
C HIS A 128 -19.12 1.88 13.23
N LEU A 129 -20.46 1.92 13.31
CA LEU A 129 -21.24 3.04 13.86
C LEU A 129 -21.82 2.80 15.25
N GLY A 130 -21.46 1.69 15.88
CA GLY A 130 -21.87 1.34 17.24
C GLY A 130 -20.68 1.00 18.12
N ILE A 131 -20.96 0.49 19.29
CA ILE A 131 -20.00 -0.22 20.14
C ILE A 131 -20.45 -1.68 20.21
N ASP A 132 -19.50 -2.60 20.02
CA ASP A 132 -19.73 -4.01 20.22
C ASP A 132 -19.26 -4.42 21.62
N VAL A 133 -20.12 -5.16 22.34
CA VAL A 133 -19.76 -5.77 23.61
C VAL A 133 -19.79 -7.28 23.44
N PHE A 134 -18.61 -7.88 23.28
CA PHE A 134 -18.46 -9.33 23.18
C PHE A 134 -18.68 -9.96 24.54
N ALA A 135 -19.62 -10.90 24.60
CA ALA A 135 -19.99 -11.66 25.79
C ALA A 135 -20.56 -13.02 25.36
N PRO A 136 -20.72 -14.02 26.26
CA PRO A 136 -21.27 -15.32 25.91
C PRO A 136 -22.68 -15.25 25.32
N ALA A 137 -22.98 -16.14 24.34
CA ALA A 137 -24.34 -16.30 23.80
C ALA A 137 -25.35 -16.58 24.94
N GLY A 138 -26.57 -16.09 24.79
CA GLY A 138 -27.61 -16.20 25.80
C GLY A 138 -27.52 -15.18 26.97
N THR A 139 -26.49 -14.31 26.98
CA THR A 139 -26.44 -13.19 27.97
C THR A 139 -27.64 -12.29 27.78
N GLU A 140 -28.32 -11.95 28.86
CA GLU A 140 -29.51 -11.08 28.84
C GLU A 140 -29.12 -9.64 28.49
N VAL A 141 -29.92 -9.03 27.61
CA VAL A 141 -29.79 -7.64 27.13
C VAL A 141 -30.86 -6.80 27.84
N MET A 142 -30.42 -5.71 28.44
CA MET A 142 -31.28 -4.82 29.24
C MET A 142 -31.30 -3.41 28.62
N SER A 143 -32.40 -2.68 28.82
CA SER A 143 -32.48 -1.27 28.42
C SER A 143 -31.75 -0.36 29.43
N PRO A 144 -30.81 0.51 28.99
CA PRO A 144 -30.15 1.45 29.92
C PRO A 144 -31.07 2.61 30.32
N LEU A 145 -32.13 2.86 29.58
CA LEU A 145 -33.09 3.96 29.78
C LEU A 145 -34.52 3.46 29.55
N PRO A 146 -35.54 4.09 30.19
CA PRO A 146 -36.92 3.76 29.88
C PRO A 146 -37.24 4.10 28.43
N GLY A 147 -38.00 3.23 27.74
CA GLY A 147 -38.33 3.41 26.33
C GLY A 147 -39.52 2.57 25.89
N HIS A 148 -39.78 2.56 24.60
CA HIS A 148 -40.81 1.73 23.99
C HIS A 148 -40.21 1.00 22.79
N VAL A 149 -40.61 -0.24 22.57
CA VAL A 149 -40.24 -0.98 21.35
C VAL A 149 -40.78 -0.20 20.16
N HIS A 150 -39.86 0.22 19.29
CA HIS A 150 -40.21 0.88 18.04
C HIS A 150 -40.39 -0.15 16.92
N ASP A 151 -39.41 -1.05 16.81
CA ASP A 151 -39.33 -2.06 15.77
C ASP A 151 -38.54 -3.28 16.21
N THR A 152 -38.92 -4.45 15.65
CA THR A 152 -38.17 -5.71 15.80
C THR A 152 -38.02 -6.35 14.44
N GLU A 153 -36.84 -6.84 14.12
CA GLU A 153 -36.53 -7.45 12.83
C GLU A 153 -35.65 -8.70 13.01
N VAL A 154 -35.86 -9.71 12.16
CA VAL A 154 -34.97 -10.87 12.05
C VAL A 154 -34.26 -10.80 10.69
N CYS A 155 -32.97 -10.52 10.70
CA CYS A 155 -32.13 -10.37 9.51
C CYS A 155 -31.39 -11.70 9.26
N GLU A 156 -31.81 -12.49 8.29
CA GLU A 156 -31.25 -13.82 8.01
C GLU A 156 -29.96 -13.82 7.15
N GLY A 157 -29.47 -12.65 6.76
CA GLY A 157 -28.31 -12.52 5.88
C GLY A 157 -27.00 -12.94 6.56
N HIS A 158 -26.07 -13.54 5.79
CA HIS A 158 -24.69 -13.75 6.26
C HIS A 158 -24.01 -12.40 6.49
N LEU A 159 -23.40 -12.22 7.67
CA LEU A 159 -22.83 -10.98 8.18
C LEU A 159 -23.90 -9.88 8.47
N ASP A 160 -25.15 -10.26 8.64
CA ASP A 160 -26.23 -9.38 9.06
C ASP A 160 -26.45 -9.46 10.57
N TYR A 161 -27.50 -8.81 11.09
CA TYR A 161 -27.75 -8.65 12.52
C TYR A 161 -28.32 -9.87 13.22
N GLY A 162 -28.94 -10.82 12.52
CA GLY A 162 -29.81 -11.79 13.20
C GLY A 162 -31.00 -11.08 13.83
N GLY A 163 -31.27 -11.27 15.12
CA GLY A 163 -32.28 -10.49 15.83
C GLY A 163 -31.86 -9.04 16.06
N LEU A 164 -32.77 -8.11 15.78
CA LEU A 164 -32.57 -6.67 15.94
C LEU A 164 -33.77 -6.04 16.62
N VAL A 165 -33.52 -5.16 17.61
CA VAL A 165 -34.54 -4.35 18.30
C VAL A 165 -34.16 -2.88 18.24
N ILE A 166 -35.12 -2.01 17.97
CA ILE A 166 -35.00 -0.57 18.12
C ILE A 166 -35.93 -0.10 19.22
N LEU A 167 -35.36 0.55 20.24
CA LEU A 167 -36.14 1.23 21.29
C LEU A 167 -36.21 2.74 20.97
N ARG A 168 -37.38 3.33 21.23
CA ARG A 168 -37.64 4.75 21.13
C ARG A 168 -37.66 5.36 22.52
N HIS A 169 -36.84 6.38 22.74
CA HIS A 169 -36.71 7.10 24.01
C HIS A 169 -37.17 8.53 23.86
N GLN A 170 -37.57 9.16 24.97
CA GLN A 170 -37.92 10.58 25.03
C GLN A 170 -37.24 11.25 26.22
N LEU A 171 -36.53 12.33 25.96
CA LEU A 171 -35.91 13.16 27.00
C LEU A 171 -36.94 14.02 27.72
N PRO A 172 -36.63 14.53 28.94
CA PRO A 172 -37.54 15.39 29.68
C PRO A 172 -37.98 16.66 28.95
N ASP A 173 -37.20 17.14 27.98
CA ASP A 173 -37.52 18.30 27.16
C ASP A 173 -38.34 17.97 25.89
N GLY A 174 -38.74 16.73 25.74
CA GLY A 174 -39.51 16.23 24.60
C GLY A 174 -38.67 15.77 23.41
N THR A 175 -37.34 15.89 23.45
CA THR A 175 -36.45 15.39 22.37
C THR A 175 -36.56 13.87 22.29
N VAL A 176 -36.79 13.35 21.10
CA VAL A 176 -36.93 11.92 20.82
C VAL A 176 -35.67 11.40 20.13
N PHE A 177 -35.25 10.20 20.53
CA PHE A 177 -34.12 9.48 19.91
C PHE A 177 -34.34 7.97 20.01
N GLY A 178 -33.47 7.18 19.39
CA GLY A 178 -33.53 5.71 19.46
C GLY A 178 -32.23 5.09 19.93
N THR A 179 -32.35 3.83 20.37
CA THR A 179 -31.22 2.92 20.53
C THR A 179 -31.49 1.64 19.73
N LEU A 180 -30.43 1.12 19.09
CA LEU A 180 -30.48 -0.09 18.29
C LEU A 180 -29.64 -1.16 18.97
N TYR A 181 -30.19 -2.36 19.07
CA TYR A 181 -29.58 -3.55 19.64
C TYR A 181 -29.56 -4.64 18.59
N GLY A 182 -28.37 -5.05 18.16
CA GLY A 182 -28.19 -6.09 17.13
C GLY A 182 -27.52 -7.35 17.67
N HIS A 183 -27.52 -8.40 16.86
CA HIS A 183 -26.97 -9.73 17.11
C HIS A 183 -27.69 -10.47 18.25
N LEU A 184 -28.99 -10.22 18.35
CA LEU A 184 -29.84 -10.85 19.34
C LEU A 184 -30.29 -12.24 18.87
N ASP A 185 -30.67 -13.07 19.86
CA ASP A 185 -31.36 -14.34 19.63
C ASP A 185 -32.78 -14.06 19.10
N PRO A 186 -33.15 -14.49 17.89
CA PRO A 186 -34.46 -14.27 17.29
C PRO A 186 -35.62 -14.76 18.15
N ASP A 187 -35.47 -15.90 18.85
CA ASP A 187 -36.52 -16.45 19.70
C ASP A 187 -36.76 -15.55 20.92
N SER A 188 -35.72 -14.85 21.41
CA SER A 188 -35.83 -13.96 22.58
C SER A 188 -36.60 -12.68 22.28
N ILE A 189 -36.73 -12.27 21.03
CA ILE A 189 -37.43 -11.05 20.61
C ILE A 189 -38.79 -11.31 19.97
N ALA A 190 -39.18 -12.58 19.77
CA ALA A 190 -40.39 -12.98 19.01
C ALA A 190 -41.70 -12.48 19.63
N GLU A 191 -41.76 -12.27 20.93
CA GLU A 191 -42.94 -11.80 21.62
C GLU A 191 -42.99 -10.27 21.82
N LEU A 192 -41.95 -9.54 21.45
CA LEU A 192 -41.92 -8.07 21.54
C LEU A 192 -42.86 -7.43 20.51
N CYS A 193 -43.63 -6.45 20.98
CA CYS A 193 -44.58 -5.75 20.11
C CYS A 193 -44.25 -4.24 20.05
N PRO A 194 -44.40 -3.59 18.85
CA PRO A 194 -44.27 -2.14 18.74
C PRO A 194 -45.19 -1.42 19.71
N GLY A 195 -44.66 -0.42 20.43
CA GLY A 195 -45.34 0.33 21.48
C GLY A 195 -45.23 -0.28 22.88
N GLN A 196 -44.72 -1.49 23.05
CA GLN A 196 -44.49 -2.10 24.37
C GLN A 196 -43.48 -1.23 25.15
N ALA A 197 -43.84 -0.89 26.38
CA ALA A 197 -42.94 -0.18 27.31
C ALA A 197 -41.87 -1.13 27.85
N ILE A 198 -40.64 -0.62 27.94
CA ILE A 198 -39.49 -1.30 28.56
C ILE A 198 -38.89 -0.34 29.59
N ASP A 199 -38.83 -0.77 30.84
CA ASP A 199 -38.23 0.03 31.91
C ASP A 199 -36.70 0.00 31.89
N ALA A 200 -36.07 1.00 32.52
CA ALA A 200 -34.61 0.99 32.70
C ALA A 200 -34.17 -0.21 33.53
N GLY A 201 -33.20 -0.99 33.04
CA GLY A 201 -32.73 -2.22 33.69
C GLY A 201 -33.61 -3.45 33.42
N GLU A 202 -34.70 -3.32 32.67
CA GLU A 202 -35.52 -4.46 32.26
C GLU A 202 -34.81 -5.28 31.19
N SER A 203 -34.77 -6.60 31.32
CA SER A 203 -34.28 -7.55 30.34
C SER A 203 -35.35 -7.78 29.27
N PHE A 204 -35.02 -7.52 27.98
CA PHE A 204 -35.98 -7.64 26.90
C PHE A 204 -35.52 -8.59 25.80
N ALA A 205 -34.24 -9.01 25.81
CA ALA A 205 -33.67 -9.89 24.76
C ALA A 205 -32.47 -10.67 25.30
N ARG A 206 -31.87 -11.53 24.45
CA ARG A 206 -30.61 -12.24 24.73
C ARG A 206 -29.68 -12.15 23.54
N LEU A 207 -28.37 -12.30 23.79
CA LEU A 207 -27.37 -12.41 22.72
C LEU A 207 -27.53 -13.71 21.94
N GLY A 208 -27.55 -13.62 20.61
CA GLY A 208 -27.62 -14.76 19.71
C GLY A 208 -26.31 -15.55 19.64
N SER A 209 -26.44 -16.83 19.29
CA SER A 209 -25.29 -17.67 18.90
C SER A 209 -24.84 -17.32 17.45
N PRO A 210 -23.66 -17.79 16.99
CA PRO A 210 -23.24 -17.56 15.62
C PRO A 210 -24.23 -18.07 14.56
N GLN A 211 -25.06 -19.06 14.88
CA GLN A 211 -26.11 -19.58 14.01
C GLN A 211 -27.28 -18.59 13.86
N ASP A 212 -27.51 -17.77 14.87
CA ASP A 212 -28.68 -16.89 14.97
C ASP A 212 -28.38 -15.43 14.61
N ASN A 213 -27.09 -15.04 14.63
CA ASN A 213 -26.65 -13.65 14.58
C ASN A 213 -25.86 -13.27 13.32
N GLY A 214 -26.06 -14.01 12.22
CA GLY A 214 -25.37 -13.74 10.93
C GLY A 214 -23.98 -14.35 10.83
N GLY A 215 -23.56 -15.21 11.77
CA GLY A 215 -22.24 -15.88 11.75
C GLY A 215 -21.15 -15.14 12.54
N TRP A 216 -21.51 -14.12 13.29
CA TRP A 216 -20.55 -13.37 14.12
C TRP A 216 -20.22 -14.08 15.43
N PRO A 217 -19.02 -13.87 16.00
CA PRO A 217 -18.80 -14.18 17.44
C PRO A 217 -19.86 -13.50 18.29
N PRO A 218 -20.41 -14.14 19.34
CA PRO A 218 -21.48 -13.57 20.14
C PRO A 218 -21.12 -12.22 20.74
N HIS A 219 -21.92 -11.20 20.45
CA HIS A 219 -21.73 -9.83 20.97
C HIS A 219 -23.04 -9.05 20.86
N LEU A 220 -23.15 -7.97 21.62
CA LEU A 220 -24.15 -6.94 21.45
C LEU A 220 -23.58 -5.84 20.55
N HIS A 221 -24.25 -5.52 19.44
CA HIS A 221 -24.06 -4.26 18.73
C HIS A 221 -25.00 -3.20 19.30
N LEU A 222 -24.46 -2.19 19.97
CA LEU A 222 -25.23 -1.06 20.51
C LEU A 222 -24.97 0.22 19.74
N GLN A 223 -26.06 0.87 19.28
CA GLN A 223 -25.99 2.09 18.49
C GLN A 223 -27.02 3.12 18.98
N VAL A 224 -26.65 4.42 18.98
CA VAL A 224 -27.58 5.54 19.25
C VAL A 224 -28.04 6.14 17.92
N LEU A 225 -29.34 6.42 17.81
CA LEU A 225 -29.99 7.09 16.69
C LEU A 225 -30.43 8.50 17.15
N ALA A 226 -29.75 9.54 16.64
CA ALA A 226 -29.96 10.94 17.11
C ALA A 226 -31.24 11.59 16.59
N ALA A 227 -32.24 10.81 16.19
CA ALA A 227 -33.55 11.28 15.72
C ALA A 227 -34.65 10.28 16.10
N ASP A 228 -35.90 10.70 15.97
CA ASP A 228 -37.04 9.77 16.10
C ASP A 228 -36.90 8.63 15.10
N PRO A 229 -36.84 7.34 15.53
CA PRO A 229 -36.69 6.22 14.62
C PRO A 229 -37.73 6.17 13.49
N SER A 230 -38.97 6.64 13.76
CA SER A 230 -40.04 6.69 12.76
C SER A 230 -39.79 7.70 11.62
N ALA A 231 -38.86 8.61 11.81
CA ALA A 231 -38.54 9.67 10.84
C ALA A 231 -37.17 9.45 10.15
N LEU A 232 -36.46 8.36 10.50
CA LEU A 232 -35.23 7.98 9.80
C LEU A 232 -35.57 7.29 8.48
N PRO A 233 -34.86 7.61 7.39
CA PRO A 233 -34.99 6.85 6.15
C PRO A 233 -34.45 5.43 6.34
N GLU A 234 -34.79 4.53 5.42
CA GLU A 234 -34.11 3.24 5.26
C GLU A 234 -32.64 3.50 4.83
N VAL A 235 -31.80 3.87 5.75
CA VAL A 235 -30.37 3.98 5.54
C VAL A 235 -29.68 2.75 6.09
N PRO A 236 -28.60 2.31 5.45
CA PRO A 236 -27.78 1.24 6.00
C PRO A 236 -27.38 1.57 7.44
N ARG A 237 -27.77 0.68 8.36
CA ARG A 237 -27.47 0.79 9.79
C ARG A 237 -26.14 0.09 10.07
N GLY A 238 -25.49 0.40 11.17
CA GLY A 238 -24.29 -0.30 11.70
C GLY A 238 -22.97 0.08 11.08
N VAL A 239 -22.89 0.38 9.79
CA VAL A 239 -21.61 0.68 9.12
C VAL A 239 -21.73 1.80 8.08
N ALA A 240 -20.71 2.67 8.00
CA ALA A 240 -20.61 3.78 7.07
C ALA A 240 -19.52 3.58 6.02
N ASP A 241 -19.67 4.25 4.87
CA ASP A 241 -18.58 4.51 3.94
C ASP A 241 -17.61 5.52 4.60
N PRO A 242 -16.29 5.29 4.57
CA PRO A 242 -15.31 6.22 5.13
C PRO A 242 -15.43 7.66 4.58
N ASP A 243 -15.91 7.83 3.35
CA ASP A 243 -16.05 9.16 2.74
C ASP A 243 -17.30 9.92 3.19
N ASP A 244 -18.31 9.22 3.71
CA ASP A 244 -19.55 9.78 4.19
C ASP A 244 -19.63 9.77 5.74
N LEU A 245 -18.53 9.41 6.42
CA LEU A 245 -18.48 9.16 7.85
C LEU A 245 -19.00 10.32 8.70
N GLU A 246 -18.55 11.55 8.45
CA GLU A 246 -18.99 12.72 9.22
C GLU A 246 -20.52 12.89 9.24
N TRP A 247 -21.17 12.55 8.11
CA TRP A 247 -22.59 12.63 8.01
C TRP A 247 -23.27 11.52 8.85
N HIS A 248 -22.75 10.31 8.82
CA HIS A 248 -23.24 9.19 9.62
C HIS A 248 -23.08 9.45 11.12
N LEU A 249 -21.95 10.02 11.56
CA LEU A 249 -21.71 10.36 12.98
C LEU A 249 -22.70 11.42 13.52
N ARG A 250 -23.32 12.22 12.67
CA ARG A 250 -24.40 13.14 13.09
C ARG A 250 -25.74 12.45 13.33
N ILE A 251 -25.96 11.29 12.69
CA ILE A 251 -27.19 10.50 12.86
C ILE A 251 -26.99 9.44 13.91
N TYR A 252 -25.80 8.89 13.99
CA TYR A 252 -25.40 7.79 14.87
C TYR A 252 -24.24 8.24 15.78
N PRO A 253 -24.54 9.06 16.81
CA PRO A 253 -23.49 9.54 17.71
C PRO A 253 -22.96 8.43 18.61
N ASP A 254 -21.82 8.70 19.22
CA ASP A 254 -21.11 7.80 20.14
C ASP A 254 -22.00 7.27 21.26
N PRO A 255 -22.17 5.94 21.42
CA PRO A 255 -22.96 5.33 22.48
C PRO A 255 -22.19 5.07 23.77
N SER A 256 -20.91 5.46 23.90
CA SER A 256 -20.03 5.10 25.03
C SER A 256 -20.58 5.55 26.38
N ASP A 257 -21.28 6.68 26.45
CA ASP A 257 -21.89 7.17 27.68
C ASP A 257 -23.03 6.29 28.20
N LEU A 258 -23.73 5.54 27.33
CA LEU A 258 -24.71 4.52 27.74
C LEU A 258 -24.07 3.31 28.43
N LEU A 259 -22.82 3.04 28.13
CA LEU A 259 -22.03 1.93 28.65
C LEU A 259 -21.09 2.37 29.81
N ALA A 260 -21.14 3.63 30.20
CA ALA A 260 -20.22 4.28 31.13
C ALA A 260 -18.73 4.08 30.77
N LEU A 261 -18.41 3.92 29.48
CA LEU A 261 -17.04 3.73 28.99
C LEU A 261 -16.35 5.06 28.69
N PRO A 262 -15.08 5.24 29.06
CA PRO A 262 -14.33 6.44 28.70
C PRO A 262 -13.97 6.43 27.19
N ASP A 263 -14.00 7.61 26.56
CA ASP A 263 -13.76 7.80 25.12
C ASP A 263 -12.49 7.11 24.60
N HIS A 264 -11.38 7.19 25.37
CA HIS A 264 -10.10 6.60 24.96
C HIS A 264 -10.13 5.08 24.85
N ARG A 265 -11.14 4.41 25.42
CA ARG A 265 -11.35 2.97 25.32
C ARG A 265 -12.38 2.59 24.27
N ALA A 266 -13.41 3.41 24.10
CA ALA A 266 -14.61 3.10 23.34
C ALA A 266 -14.61 3.67 21.91
N VAL A 267 -13.77 4.67 21.63
CA VAL A 267 -13.78 5.39 20.35
C VAL A 267 -12.46 5.19 19.59
N TYR A 268 -12.55 4.81 18.32
CA TYR A 268 -11.40 4.77 17.43
C TYR A 268 -10.98 6.20 17.05
N ARG A 269 -9.68 6.45 17.01
CA ARG A 269 -9.11 7.72 16.56
C ARG A 269 -8.06 7.45 15.50
N ASP A 270 -8.18 8.16 14.38
CA ASP A 270 -7.14 8.22 13.37
C ASP A 270 -6.05 9.20 13.85
N ASP A 271 -4.83 8.73 13.95
CA ASP A 271 -3.67 9.46 14.44
C ASP A 271 -2.81 10.08 13.32
N THR A 272 -3.34 10.17 12.08
CA THR A 272 -2.59 10.65 10.90
C THR A 272 -1.97 12.03 11.12
N ASP A 273 -2.69 12.97 11.74
CA ASP A 273 -2.16 14.31 12.01
C ASP A 273 -1.06 14.27 13.08
N GLU A 274 -1.22 13.48 14.14
CA GLU A 274 -0.20 13.30 15.15
C GLU A 274 1.06 12.64 14.56
N LEU A 275 0.91 11.62 13.73
CA LEU A 275 2.02 10.98 13.02
C LEU A 275 2.79 11.96 12.12
N ARG A 276 2.08 12.88 11.44
CA ARG A 276 2.71 13.94 10.64
C ARG A 276 3.55 14.87 11.53
N ASP A 277 2.98 15.36 12.61
CA ASP A 277 3.67 16.29 13.53
C ASP A 277 4.88 15.61 14.19
N GLN A 278 4.75 14.36 14.62
CA GLN A 278 5.87 13.56 15.16
C GLN A 278 6.95 13.31 14.10
N ARG A 279 6.57 13.08 12.84
CA ARG A 279 7.52 12.90 11.75
C ARG A 279 8.36 14.16 11.52
N GLU A 280 7.73 15.32 11.49
CA GLU A 280 8.42 16.62 11.33
C GLU A 280 9.41 16.89 12.47
N GLN A 281 9.10 16.46 13.70
CA GLN A 281 9.96 16.63 14.86
C GLN A 281 11.12 15.61 14.95
N ARG A 282 10.90 14.37 14.46
CA ARG A 282 11.83 13.24 14.71
C ARG A 282 12.67 12.85 13.51
N PHE A 283 12.30 13.24 12.31
CA PHE A 283 12.99 12.85 11.08
C PHE A 283 13.52 14.07 10.32
N SER A 284 14.61 13.85 9.60
CA SER A 284 15.25 14.90 8.81
C SER A 284 14.33 15.44 7.71
N PRO A 285 14.28 16.76 7.46
CA PRO A 285 13.45 17.37 6.42
C PRO A 285 13.74 16.89 4.99
N ASN A 286 14.91 16.29 4.74
CA ASN A 286 15.24 15.71 3.45
C ASN A 286 14.67 14.28 3.25
N LEU A 287 14.05 13.68 4.26
CA LEU A 287 13.24 12.47 4.14
C LEU A 287 11.81 12.84 3.71
N LYS A 288 11.66 13.20 2.43
CA LYS A 288 10.40 13.73 1.87
C LYS A 288 9.31 12.65 1.76
N THR A 289 8.04 13.07 1.88
CA THR A 289 6.86 12.29 1.51
C THR A 289 6.55 12.43 0.01
N SER A 290 5.80 11.47 -0.55
CA SER A 290 5.55 11.41 -2.00
C SER A 290 4.51 12.40 -2.51
N TYR A 291 3.58 12.83 -1.67
CA TYR A 291 2.43 13.66 -2.05
C TYR A 291 2.35 14.93 -1.21
N SER A 292 1.69 15.96 -1.75
CA SER A 292 1.46 17.24 -1.03
C SER A 292 0.65 17.03 0.25
N GLN A 293 -0.29 16.09 0.21
CA GLN A 293 -0.99 15.60 1.41
C GLN A 293 -0.45 14.22 1.73
N PRO A 294 0.35 14.05 2.80
CA PRO A 294 0.89 12.74 3.20
C PRO A 294 -0.20 11.71 3.48
N LEU A 295 0.13 10.44 3.26
CA LEU A 295 -0.73 9.29 3.57
C LEU A 295 -0.16 8.51 4.74
N ALA A 296 -0.99 8.18 5.71
CA ALA A 296 -0.71 7.20 6.75
C ALA A 296 -1.26 5.84 6.32
N LEU A 297 -0.42 5.02 5.71
CA LEU A 297 -0.79 3.68 5.27
C LEU A 297 -0.61 2.68 6.41
N VAL A 298 -1.65 1.92 6.72
CA VAL A 298 -1.68 0.95 7.83
C VAL A 298 -1.78 -0.50 7.36
N ARG A 299 -2.26 -0.74 6.13
CA ARG A 299 -2.44 -2.09 5.59
C ARG A 299 -2.09 -2.14 4.12
N GLY A 300 -1.61 -3.30 3.65
CA GLY A 300 -1.44 -3.60 2.24
C GLY A 300 -1.88 -5.04 1.94
N TYR A 301 -2.44 -5.28 0.74
CA TYR A 301 -2.76 -6.61 0.24
C TYR A 301 -2.82 -6.61 -1.29
N GLY A 302 -2.03 -7.49 -1.95
CA GLY A 302 -1.92 -7.51 -3.40
C GLY A 302 -1.45 -6.17 -3.97
N HIS A 303 -2.24 -5.54 -4.83
CA HIS A 303 -1.98 -4.22 -5.38
C HIS A 303 -2.78 -3.10 -4.70
N ALA A 304 -3.38 -3.37 -3.53
CA ALA A 304 -4.12 -2.39 -2.75
C ALA A 304 -3.39 -2.03 -1.45
N VAL A 305 -3.51 -0.77 -1.04
CA VAL A 305 -3.11 -0.30 0.28
C VAL A 305 -4.25 0.48 0.94
N PHE A 306 -4.25 0.57 2.26
CA PHE A 306 -5.32 1.18 3.05
C PHE A 306 -4.75 2.17 4.06
N ASP A 307 -5.46 3.28 4.25
CA ASP A 307 -5.15 4.23 5.32
C ASP A 307 -5.87 3.90 6.64
N GLY A 308 -5.55 4.64 7.70
CA GLY A 308 -6.14 4.48 9.01
C GLY A 308 -7.65 4.74 9.09
N GLN A 309 -8.22 5.36 8.06
CA GLN A 309 -9.66 5.58 7.91
C GLN A 309 -10.37 4.47 7.10
N GLY A 310 -9.62 3.44 6.68
CA GLY A 310 -10.15 2.33 5.89
C GLY A 310 -10.36 2.64 4.41
N ARG A 311 -9.84 3.75 3.91
CA ARG A 311 -9.89 4.07 2.48
C ARG A 311 -8.91 3.21 1.71
N LYS A 312 -9.39 2.60 0.63
CA LYS A 312 -8.60 1.76 -0.26
C LYS A 312 -7.93 2.59 -1.35
N TYR A 313 -6.64 2.37 -1.55
CA TYR A 313 -5.86 2.98 -2.63
C TYR A 313 -5.32 1.90 -3.57
N LEU A 314 -5.39 2.16 -4.87
CA LEU A 314 -4.77 1.36 -5.91
C LEU A 314 -3.29 1.75 -6.02
N ASP A 315 -2.39 0.80 -5.78
CA ASP A 315 -0.96 1.03 -5.85
C ASP A 315 -0.42 0.75 -7.26
N ALA A 316 -0.22 1.81 -8.04
CA ALA A 316 0.45 1.74 -9.34
C ALA A 316 1.90 2.30 -9.29
N TYR A 317 2.50 2.39 -8.09
CA TYR A 317 3.78 3.04 -7.86
C TYR A 317 4.86 2.14 -7.24
N ASN A 318 4.49 1.33 -6.23
CA ASN A 318 5.49 0.64 -5.40
C ASN A 318 5.92 -0.68 -6.03
N ASN A 319 7.15 -0.73 -6.52
CA ASN A 319 7.76 -1.94 -7.08
C ASN A 319 8.56 -2.79 -6.06
N VAL A 320 8.56 -2.40 -4.79
CA VAL A 320 9.25 -3.14 -3.71
C VAL A 320 8.43 -4.35 -3.28
N PRO A 321 7.10 -4.25 -3.00
CA PRO A 321 6.24 -5.42 -2.81
C PRO A 321 5.96 -6.09 -4.18
N HIS A 322 6.98 -6.74 -4.71
CA HIS A 322 7.04 -7.18 -6.10
C HIS A 322 5.86 -8.08 -6.50
N VAL A 323 5.60 -9.14 -5.71
CA VAL A 323 4.47 -10.06 -5.95
C VAL A 323 3.17 -9.61 -5.29
N GLY A 324 3.14 -8.40 -4.73
CA GLY A 324 2.00 -7.82 -4.03
C GLY A 324 2.28 -7.60 -2.55
N HIS A 325 1.62 -6.58 -1.98
CA HIS A 325 1.70 -6.28 -0.56
C HIS A 325 1.24 -7.47 0.28
N CYS A 326 1.98 -7.79 1.33
CA CYS A 326 1.64 -8.80 2.34
C CYS A 326 1.18 -10.14 1.73
N HIS A 327 1.85 -10.59 0.65
CA HIS A 327 1.48 -11.84 -0.02
C HIS A 327 1.53 -13.01 0.96
N PRO A 328 0.45 -13.80 1.13
CA PRO A 328 0.34 -14.81 2.20
C PRO A 328 1.47 -15.84 2.20
N HIS A 329 1.89 -16.32 1.02
CA HIS A 329 2.98 -17.29 0.89
C HIS A 329 4.32 -16.71 1.37
N VAL A 330 4.64 -15.46 0.99
CA VAL A 330 5.87 -14.78 1.42
C VAL A 330 5.84 -14.50 2.92
N THR A 331 4.72 -13.98 3.42
CA THR A 331 4.55 -13.67 4.86
C THR A 331 4.72 -14.93 5.71
N ARG A 332 4.12 -16.05 5.31
CA ARG A 332 4.24 -17.33 5.99
C ARG A 332 5.68 -17.84 5.99
N ALA A 333 6.35 -17.85 4.85
CA ALA A 333 7.73 -18.31 4.74
C ALA A 333 8.70 -17.51 5.64
N VAL A 334 8.53 -16.18 5.69
CA VAL A 334 9.29 -15.31 6.59
C VAL A 334 9.00 -15.64 8.06
N HIS A 335 7.74 -15.81 8.41
CA HIS A 335 7.31 -16.13 9.79
C HIS A 335 7.86 -17.47 10.28
N GLU A 336 7.69 -18.51 9.48
CA GLU A 336 8.20 -19.86 9.77
C GLU A 336 9.72 -19.86 9.94
N GLN A 337 10.44 -19.22 9.01
CA GLN A 337 11.92 -19.17 9.10
C GLN A 337 12.40 -18.35 10.29
N THR A 338 11.71 -17.26 10.63
CA THR A 338 12.04 -16.43 11.81
C THR A 338 11.88 -17.24 13.10
N ALA A 339 10.85 -18.08 13.17
CA ALA A 339 10.62 -18.96 14.33
C ALA A 339 11.65 -20.10 14.43
N LEU A 340 12.26 -20.50 13.30
CA LEU A 340 13.25 -21.60 13.28
C LEU A 340 14.67 -21.10 13.53
N LEU A 341 15.13 -20.15 12.72
CA LEU A 341 16.51 -19.67 12.78
C LEU A 341 16.68 -18.38 11.98
N ALA A 342 17.12 -17.30 12.62
CA ALA A 342 17.58 -16.07 11.99
C ALA A 342 19.08 -15.92 12.20
N THR A 343 19.92 -16.19 11.17
CA THR A 343 21.38 -16.13 11.24
C THR A 343 22.00 -15.67 9.92
N ASN A 344 23.32 -15.64 9.87
CA ASN A 344 24.12 -15.10 8.77
C ASN A 344 24.82 -16.20 7.93
N THR A 345 25.59 -15.79 6.93
CA THR A 345 26.28 -16.68 5.96
C THR A 345 27.48 -17.45 6.50
N ARG A 346 27.87 -17.27 7.75
CA ARG A 346 28.98 -18.05 8.35
C ARG A 346 28.62 -19.50 8.65
N TYR A 347 27.34 -19.85 8.52
CA TYR A 347 26.84 -21.19 8.72
C TYR A 347 26.23 -21.72 7.43
N LEU A 348 26.36 -23.03 7.19
CA LEU A 348 25.71 -23.67 6.04
C LEU A 348 24.20 -23.70 6.23
N HIS A 349 23.47 -23.23 5.23
CA HIS A 349 22.01 -23.22 5.24
C HIS A 349 21.42 -23.58 3.86
N ALA A 350 20.58 -24.60 3.81
CA ALA A 350 20.01 -25.12 2.56
C ALA A 350 19.16 -24.07 1.80
N GLY A 351 18.47 -23.18 2.52
CA GLY A 351 17.66 -22.11 1.91
C GLY A 351 18.47 -21.14 1.06
N MET A 352 19.72 -20.83 1.47
CA MET A 352 20.61 -19.99 0.70
C MET A 352 21.08 -20.66 -0.59
N GLN A 353 21.48 -21.95 -0.51
CA GLN A 353 21.89 -22.70 -1.69
C GLN A 353 20.72 -22.80 -2.69
N ARG A 354 19.56 -23.19 -2.21
CA ARG A 354 18.34 -23.28 -3.04
C ARG A 354 18.03 -21.96 -3.76
N TYR A 355 18.14 -20.83 -3.05
CA TYR A 355 17.87 -19.53 -3.66
C TYR A 355 18.89 -19.17 -4.75
N ALA A 356 20.18 -19.41 -4.49
CA ALA A 356 21.24 -19.21 -5.46
C ALA A 356 21.07 -20.10 -6.70
N ASP A 357 20.74 -21.40 -6.51
CA ASP A 357 20.51 -22.35 -7.61
C ASP A 357 19.33 -21.89 -8.48
N ARG A 358 18.22 -21.49 -7.88
CA ARG A 358 17.04 -21.01 -8.59
C ARG A 358 17.30 -19.72 -9.38
N LEU A 359 18.04 -18.77 -8.80
CA LEU A 359 18.46 -17.56 -9.53
C LEU A 359 19.40 -17.93 -10.69
N ARG A 360 20.31 -18.88 -10.48
CA ARG A 360 21.24 -19.35 -11.51
C ARG A 360 20.52 -19.93 -12.73
N GLU A 361 19.40 -20.62 -12.55
CA GLU A 361 18.56 -21.14 -13.64
C GLU A 361 18.03 -20.04 -14.58
N LEU A 362 17.93 -18.78 -14.09
CA LEU A 362 17.45 -17.62 -14.83
C LEU A 362 18.57 -16.83 -15.53
N LEU A 363 19.83 -17.17 -15.27
CA LEU A 363 21.01 -16.41 -15.65
C LEU A 363 21.86 -17.16 -16.70
N PRO A 364 22.62 -16.44 -17.53
CA PRO A 364 23.68 -17.02 -18.33
C PRO A 364 24.71 -17.77 -17.46
N SER A 365 25.33 -18.82 -18.02
CA SER A 365 26.27 -19.69 -17.30
C SER A 365 27.47 -18.95 -16.71
N GLU A 366 27.85 -17.84 -17.30
CA GLU A 366 28.96 -16.97 -16.88
C GLU A 366 28.70 -16.32 -15.53
N LEU A 367 27.45 -15.96 -15.23
CA LEU A 367 27.03 -15.36 -13.96
C LEU A 367 26.69 -16.44 -12.94
N SER A 368 27.69 -16.94 -12.24
CA SER A 368 27.59 -18.15 -11.43
C SER A 368 27.98 -18.00 -9.96
N VAL A 369 28.53 -16.85 -9.54
CA VAL A 369 28.95 -16.61 -8.16
C VAL A 369 28.10 -15.49 -7.54
N PHE A 370 27.52 -15.78 -6.37
CA PHE A 370 26.56 -14.92 -5.68
C PHE A 370 27.19 -14.31 -4.42
N PHE A 371 26.95 -13.01 -4.23
CA PHE A 371 27.17 -12.30 -2.99
C PHE A 371 25.85 -11.66 -2.57
N PHE A 372 25.24 -12.10 -1.48
CA PHE A 372 24.01 -11.52 -0.97
C PHE A 372 24.29 -10.33 -0.05
N THR A 373 23.46 -9.29 -0.17
CA THR A 373 23.51 -8.05 0.61
C THR A 373 22.10 -7.69 1.10
N PRO A 374 21.94 -6.81 2.10
CA PRO A 374 20.61 -6.40 2.54
C PRO A 374 19.97 -5.30 1.67
N SER A 375 20.70 -4.73 0.70
CA SER A 375 20.17 -3.65 -0.15
C SER A 375 20.90 -3.55 -1.49
N GLY A 376 20.23 -2.93 -2.49
CA GLY A 376 20.87 -2.54 -3.75
C GLY A 376 22.02 -1.55 -3.58
N SER A 377 21.99 -0.68 -2.56
CA SER A 377 23.10 0.23 -2.25
C SER A 377 24.36 -0.51 -1.84
N GLU A 378 24.25 -1.49 -0.93
CA GLU A 378 25.39 -2.33 -0.56
C GLU A 378 25.85 -3.22 -1.73
N ALA A 379 24.93 -3.70 -2.56
CA ALA A 379 25.25 -4.49 -3.74
C ALA A 379 26.09 -3.66 -4.75
N ASN A 380 25.69 -2.43 -5.05
CA ASN A 380 26.46 -1.53 -5.93
C ASN A 380 27.79 -1.12 -5.31
N GLU A 381 27.87 -0.90 -4.00
CA GLU A 381 29.13 -0.65 -3.30
C GLU A 381 30.09 -1.84 -3.41
N LEU A 382 29.55 -3.06 -3.26
CA LEU A 382 30.33 -4.30 -3.43
C LEU A 382 30.78 -4.47 -4.89
N ALA A 383 29.90 -4.20 -5.88
CA ALA A 383 30.26 -4.26 -7.28
C ALA A 383 31.42 -3.34 -7.62
N LEU A 384 31.44 -2.10 -7.10
CA LEU A 384 32.57 -1.18 -7.24
C LEU A 384 33.88 -1.76 -6.67
N ARG A 385 33.82 -2.42 -5.51
CA ARG A 385 34.98 -3.10 -4.90
C ARG A 385 35.49 -4.27 -5.74
N LEU A 386 34.56 -5.09 -6.27
CA LEU A 386 34.89 -6.23 -7.12
C LEU A 386 35.63 -5.81 -8.39
N ILE A 387 35.11 -4.82 -9.13
CA ILE A 387 35.75 -4.37 -10.39
C ILE A 387 37.11 -3.74 -10.14
N ARG A 388 37.23 -2.92 -9.09
CA ARG A 388 38.50 -2.28 -8.74
C ARG A 388 39.57 -3.29 -8.33
N LYS A 389 39.17 -4.32 -7.58
CA LYS A 389 40.09 -5.39 -7.19
C LYS A 389 40.53 -6.22 -8.39
N HIS A 390 39.62 -6.52 -9.30
CA HIS A 390 39.89 -7.33 -10.49
C HIS A 390 40.80 -6.59 -11.50
N THR A 391 40.43 -5.36 -11.84
CA THR A 391 41.15 -4.59 -12.88
C THR A 391 42.39 -3.85 -12.37
N GLY A 392 42.50 -3.65 -11.09
CA GLY A 392 43.53 -2.78 -10.48
C GLY A 392 43.34 -1.29 -10.85
N ALA A 393 42.22 -0.93 -11.49
CA ALA A 393 41.91 0.43 -11.91
C ALA A 393 40.96 1.12 -10.92
N LYS A 394 40.83 2.45 -11.01
CA LYS A 394 40.01 3.26 -10.10
C LYS A 394 38.80 3.89 -10.83
N ASP A 395 38.98 4.23 -12.11
CA ASP A 395 38.03 5.05 -12.86
C ASP A 395 36.78 4.29 -13.32
N LEU A 396 35.64 4.89 -13.14
CA LEU A 396 34.34 4.32 -13.47
C LEU A 396 33.59 5.25 -14.42
N CYS A 397 33.12 4.73 -15.52
CA CYS A 397 32.11 5.38 -16.34
C CYS A 397 30.70 5.06 -15.83
N VAL A 398 29.84 6.06 -15.76
CA VAL A 398 28.43 5.93 -15.33
C VAL A 398 27.51 6.63 -16.31
N MET A 399 26.34 6.04 -16.56
CA MET A 399 25.30 6.68 -17.37
C MET A 399 24.71 7.89 -16.66
N ASP A 400 24.50 9.00 -17.38
CA ASP A 400 23.88 10.19 -16.83
C ASP A 400 22.48 9.90 -16.24
N HIS A 401 22.05 10.70 -15.26
CA HIS A 401 20.82 10.53 -14.48
C HIS A 401 20.68 9.18 -13.75
N GLY A 402 21.69 8.30 -13.76
CA GLY A 402 21.67 7.02 -13.05
C GLY A 402 21.58 7.19 -11.53
N TYR A 403 20.89 6.25 -10.86
CA TYR A 403 20.81 6.16 -9.40
C TYR A 403 21.15 4.75 -8.91
N HIS A 404 22.24 4.64 -8.13
CA HIS A 404 22.80 3.36 -7.72
C HIS A 404 22.83 3.16 -6.19
N GLY A 405 22.30 4.10 -5.42
CA GLY A 405 22.18 3.99 -3.96
C GLY A 405 22.54 5.27 -3.20
N HIS A 406 22.63 5.14 -1.87
CA HIS A 406 22.81 6.27 -0.95
C HIS A 406 23.99 6.11 0.05
N THR A 407 24.83 5.09 -0.12
CA THR A 407 26.14 5.05 0.55
C THR A 407 27.06 6.10 -0.07
N THR A 408 28.15 6.47 0.62
CA THR A 408 29.11 7.46 0.10
C THR A 408 29.62 7.12 -1.30
N GLY A 409 30.00 5.85 -1.54
CA GLY A 409 30.47 5.42 -2.85
C GLY A 409 29.35 5.39 -3.90
N THR A 410 28.16 4.90 -3.56
CA THR A 410 27.04 4.86 -4.53
C THR A 410 26.50 6.25 -4.84
N MET A 411 26.46 7.18 -3.88
CA MET A 411 26.15 8.59 -4.16
C MET A 411 27.18 9.22 -5.11
N ALA A 412 28.47 8.92 -4.90
CA ALA A 412 29.56 9.41 -5.75
C ALA A 412 29.48 8.94 -7.20
N MET A 413 28.88 7.77 -7.46
CA MET A 413 28.67 7.22 -8.82
C MET A 413 27.22 7.35 -9.33
N SER A 414 26.38 8.14 -8.65
CA SER A 414 24.99 8.40 -9.04
C SER A 414 24.81 9.85 -9.52
N PRO A 415 24.81 10.15 -10.83
CA PRO A 415 24.57 11.49 -11.35
C PRO A 415 23.29 12.13 -10.81
N TYR A 416 22.23 11.34 -10.66
CA TYR A 416 20.99 11.77 -10.02
C TYR A 416 21.20 12.37 -8.63
N LYS A 417 22.23 11.93 -7.87
CA LYS A 417 22.51 12.42 -6.52
C LYS A 417 23.49 13.60 -6.48
N PHE A 418 24.66 13.47 -7.12
CA PHE A 418 25.66 14.51 -7.03
C PHE A 418 25.34 15.78 -7.83
N ARG A 419 24.28 15.76 -8.67
CA ARG A 419 23.76 16.96 -9.34
C ARG A 419 22.69 17.71 -8.53
N GLN A 420 22.23 17.15 -7.40
CA GLN A 420 21.26 17.82 -6.54
C GLN A 420 21.91 19.00 -5.80
N PRO A 421 21.14 20.08 -5.53
CA PRO A 421 21.63 21.21 -4.73
C PRO A 421 22.16 20.76 -3.36
N GLY A 422 23.36 21.22 -3.00
CA GLY A 422 24.01 20.88 -1.73
C GLY A 422 24.71 19.51 -1.71
N ALA A 423 24.71 18.77 -2.81
CA ALA A 423 25.45 17.51 -2.91
C ALA A 423 26.96 17.74 -2.96
N PRO A 424 27.80 16.80 -2.47
CA PRO A 424 29.24 16.82 -2.68
C PRO A 424 29.57 16.82 -4.19
N PRO A 425 30.71 17.45 -4.58
CA PRO A 425 31.11 17.46 -5.98
C PRO A 425 31.40 16.04 -6.49
N LYS A 426 31.16 15.83 -7.77
CA LYS A 426 31.52 14.57 -8.46
C LYS A 426 33.03 14.30 -8.29
N PRO A 427 33.44 13.12 -7.82
CA PRO A 427 34.84 12.80 -7.70
C PRO A 427 35.53 12.62 -9.06
N ASP A 428 36.85 12.77 -9.08
CA ASP A 428 37.68 12.72 -10.29
C ASP A 428 37.69 11.36 -11.00
N TRP A 429 37.40 10.30 -10.26
CA TRP A 429 37.38 8.92 -10.76
C TRP A 429 36.04 8.52 -11.38
N VAL A 430 35.01 9.39 -11.39
CA VAL A 430 33.72 9.16 -12.02
C VAL A 430 33.60 9.95 -13.31
N HIS A 431 33.34 9.27 -14.40
CA HIS A 431 33.17 9.84 -15.73
C HIS A 431 31.72 9.62 -16.18
N VAL A 432 31.01 10.73 -16.38
CA VAL A 432 29.58 10.66 -16.78
C VAL A 432 29.53 10.50 -18.29
N THR A 433 28.77 9.52 -18.75
CA THR A 433 28.46 9.28 -20.15
C THR A 433 27.04 9.69 -20.47
N VAL A 434 26.72 9.85 -21.73
CA VAL A 434 25.37 10.24 -22.19
C VAL A 434 24.32 9.22 -21.77
N GLN A 435 23.13 9.71 -21.39
CA GLN A 435 21.90 8.91 -21.36
C GLN A 435 21.31 8.87 -22.76
N PRO A 436 21.05 7.68 -23.33
CA PRO A 436 20.62 7.54 -24.71
C PRO A 436 19.10 7.79 -24.88
N ASP A 437 18.69 9.04 -24.70
CA ASP A 437 17.29 9.47 -24.81
C ASP A 437 16.93 9.67 -26.29
N THR A 438 16.07 8.79 -26.82
CA THR A 438 15.60 8.86 -28.20
C THR A 438 14.43 9.82 -28.39
N TYR A 439 13.85 10.36 -27.33
CA TYR A 439 12.80 11.37 -27.40
C TYR A 439 13.35 12.79 -27.33
N ARG A 440 14.14 13.14 -26.29
CA ARG A 440 14.69 14.49 -26.05
C ARG A 440 16.10 14.68 -26.58
N GLY A 441 16.87 13.60 -26.62
CA GLY A 441 18.31 13.66 -26.87
C GLY A 441 18.69 13.93 -28.33
N ALA A 442 19.98 14.00 -28.57
CA ALA A 442 20.55 14.41 -29.83
C ALA A 442 20.35 13.39 -30.96
N HIS A 443 20.18 12.11 -30.63
CA HIS A 443 20.09 11.05 -31.64
C HIS A 443 18.75 10.34 -31.57
N GLN A 444 18.10 10.26 -32.71
CA GLN A 444 16.78 9.64 -32.90
C GLN A 444 16.83 8.71 -34.12
N GLY A 445 15.85 7.79 -34.23
CA GLY A 445 15.78 6.83 -35.32
C GLY A 445 16.60 5.56 -35.09
N ALA A 446 16.72 4.73 -36.14
CA ALA A 446 17.23 3.35 -35.99
C ALA A 446 18.74 3.29 -35.66
N ASP A 447 19.51 4.32 -36.01
CA ASP A 447 20.95 4.40 -35.73
C ASP A 447 21.30 5.07 -34.38
N ALA A 448 20.29 5.50 -33.61
CA ALA A 448 20.47 6.20 -32.35
C ALA A 448 21.36 5.42 -31.36
N GLY A 449 21.16 4.11 -31.27
CA GLY A 449 21.96 3.26 -30.37
C GLY A 449 23.44 3.30 -30.68
N THR A 450 23.81 3.17 -31.96
CA THR A 450 25.21 3.23 -32.42
C THR A 450 25.82 4.62 -32.16
N ARG A 451 25.07 5.68 -32.45
CA ARG A 451 25.55 7.07 -32.30
C ARG A 451 25.79 7.40 -30.81
N TYR A 452 24.87 7.05 -29.95
CA TYR A 452 25.06 7.20 -28.47
C TYR A 452 26.20 6.34 -27.96
N ALA A 453 26.37 5.11 -28.46
CA ALA A 453 27.50 4.27 -28.07
C ALA A 453 28.86 4.89 -28.49
N THR A 454 28.91 5.61 -29.64
CA THR A 454 30.11 6.36 -30.06
C THR A 454 30.46 7.46 -29.05
N GLU A 455 29.46 8.23 -28.57
CA GLU A 455 29.73 9.24 -27.53
C GLU A 455 30.29 8.63 -26.22
N VAL A 456 29.81 7.45 -25.85
CA VAL A 456 30.38 6.72 -24.68
C VAL A 456 31.80 6.28 -24.99
N ALA A 457 32.07 5.79 -26.21
CA ALA A 457 33.40 5.38 -26.64
C ALA A 457 34.39 6.54 -26.61
N ASP A 458 33.98 7.74 -27.06
CA ASP A 458 34.81 8.96 -27.02
C ASP A 458 35.24 9.32 -25.58
N VAL A 459 34.34 9.17 -24.60
CA VAL A 459 34.68 9.37 -23.16
C VAL A 459 35.71 8.36 -22.69
N ILE A 460 35.55 7.07 -23.06
CA ILE A 460 36.48 5.99 -22.69
C ILE A 460 37.83 6.22 -23.37
N ASP A 461 37.87 6.60 -24.66
CA ASP A 461 39.10 6.86 -25.38
C ASP A 461 39.84 8.08 -24.84
N GLY A 462 39.15 9.16 -24.50
CA GLY A 462 39.70 10.30 -23.81
C GLY A 462 40.34 9.96 -22.47
N LEU A 463 39.71 9.08 -21.71
CA LEU A 463 40.23 8.57 -20.43
C LEU A 463 41.55 7.82 -20.66
N THR A 464 41.54 6.85 -21.57
CA THR A 464 42.73 6.01 -21.84
C THR A 464 43.85 6.81 -22.45
N ALA A 465 43.58 7.76 -23.34
CA ALA A 465 44.58 8.69 -23.91
C ALA A 465 45.24 9.57 -22.83
N SER A 466 44.54 9.88 -21.75
CA SER A 466 45.11 10.60 -20.60
C SER A 466 45.98 9.72 -19.68
N GLY A 467 46.18 8.44 -20.03
CA GLY A 467 46.96 7.48 -19.25
C GLY A 467 46.19 6.87 -18.06
N ARG A 468 44.90 7.11 -17.93
CA ARG A 468 44.07 6.53 -16.88
C ARG A 468 43.57 5.14 -17.32
N LYS A 469 43.24 4.29 -16.33
CA LYS A 469 42.74 2.94 -16.56
C LYS A 469 41.26 2.83 -16.14
N LEU A 470 40.44 2.31 -17.00
CA LEU A 470 39.00 2.08 -16.74
C LEU A 470 38.83 0.85 -15.85
N ALA A 471 38.14 1.00 -14.70
CA ALA A 471 37.70 -0.13 -13.87
C ALA A 471 36.39 -0.75 -14.43
N GLY A 472 35.49 0.06 -14.93
CA GLY A 472 34.24 -0.44 -15.50
C GLY A 472 33.26 0.63 -15.94
N TYR A 473 32.12 0.14 -16.41
CA TYR A 473 30.94 0.91 -16.79
C TYR A 473 29.71 0.42 -15.99
N LEU A 474 28.99 1.34 -15.35
CA LEU A 474 27.81 1.05 -14.55
C LEU A 474 26.60 1.78 -15.17
N CYS A 475 25.53 1.02 -15.44
CA CYS A 475 24.26 1.58 -15.86
C CYS A 475 23.07 0.74 -15.42
N GLU A 476 21.90 1.38 -15.26
CA GLU A 476 20.59 0.69 -15.25
C GLU A 476 20.29 0.22 -16.68
N CYS A 477 19.87 -1.06 -16.83
CA CYS A 477 19.52 -1.60 -18.17
C CYS A 477 18.22 -0.98 -18.72
N LEU A 478 17.35 -0.51 -17.84
CA LEU A 478 16.22 0.36 -18.13
C LEU A 478 16.27 1.53 -17.14
N PRO A 479 16.81 2.69 -17.56
CA PRO A 479 16.95 3.85 -16.67
C PRO A 479 15.63 4.30 -16.07
N SER A 480 15.51 4.18 -14.75
CA SER A 480 14.27 4.49 -14.04
C SER A 480 14.17 5.97 -13.69
N VAL A 481 15.03 6.49 -12.81
CA VAL A 481 15.00 7.90 -12.42
C VAL A 481 15.35 8.84 -13.58
N GLY A 482 16.01 8.34 -14.60
CA GLY A 482 16.23 9.04 -15.87
C GLY A 482 14.97 9.23 -16.72
N GLY A 483 13.81 8.66 -16.33
CA GLY A 483 12.53 8.87 -17.02
C GLY A 483 11.86 7.60 -17.55
N GLN A 484 12.04 6.44 -16.92
CA GLN A 484 11.44 5.15 -17.31
C GLN A 484 11.77 4.81 -18.78
N MET A 485 13.05 4.74 -19.12
CA MET A 485 13.50 4.65 -20.52
C MET A 485 13.84 3.23 -20.94
N GLU A 486 13.69 2.95 -22.22
CA GLU A 486 14.30 1.80 -22.89
C GLU A 486 15.56 2.25 -23.61
N LEU A 487 16.62 1.45 -23.53
CA LEU A 487 17.85 1.75 -24.26
C LEU A 487 17.67 1.43 -25.76
N PRO A 488 18.14 2.28 -26.67
CA PRO A 488 18.01 2.03 -28.12
C PRO A 488 18.82 0.78 -28.54
N GLU A 489 18.31 0.12 -29.57
CA GLU A 489 18.90 -1.11 -30.10
C GLU A 489 20.41 -0.93 -30.45
N GLY A 490 21.21 -1.94 -30.07
CA GLY A 490 22.64 -1.96 -30.30
C GLY A 490 23.49 -1.12 -29.36
N PHE A 491 22.89 -0.19 -28.56
CA PHE A 491 23.63 0.70 -27.68
C PHE A 491 24.47 -0.08 -26.64
N LEU A 492 23.80 -0.91 -25.85
CA LEU A 492 24.48 -1.57 -24.72
C LEU A 492 25.51 -2.61 -25.19
N ALA A 493 25.26 -3.28 -26.30
CA ALA A 493 26.21 -4.23 -26.91
C ALA A 493 27.50 -3.53 -27.33
N ALA A 494 27.39 -2.40 -28.03
CA ALA A 494 28.55 -1.62 -28.47
C ALA A 494 29.33 -1.02 -27.29
N VAL A 495 28.61 -0.49 -26.26
CA VAL A 495 29.24 0.03 -25.05
C VAL A 495 29.99 -1.06 -24.30
N TYR A 496 29.41 -2.24 -24.09
CA TYR A 496 30.05 -3.35 -23.38
C TYR A 496 31.30 -3.85 -24.12
N GLN A 497 31.23 -3.93 -25.46
CA GLN A 497 32.41 -4.25 -26.25
C GLN A 497 33.53 -3.24 -25.99
N LYS A 498 33.24 -1.95 -26.09
CA LYS A 498 34.24 -0.87 -25.91
C LYS A 498 34.84 -0.86 -24.49
N VAL A 499 34.02 -1.08 -23.47
CA VAL A 499 34.46 -1.17 -22.06
C VAL A 499 35.49 -2.28 -21.88
N ARG A 500 35.18 -3.49 -22.42
CA ARG A 500 36.06 -4.65 -22.33
C ARG A 500 37.35 -4.45 -23.13
N GLU A 501 37.31 -3.83 -24.32
CA GLU A 501 38.49 -3.44 -25.10
C GLU A 501 39.40 -2.49 -24.31
N ALA A 502 38.85 -1.63 -23.47
CA ALA A 502 39.56 -0.74 -22.58
C ALA A 502 40.07 -1.41 -21.27
N GLY A 503 39.81 -2.71 -21.10
CA GLY A 503 40.17 -3.48 -19.91
C GLY A 503 39.25 -3.29 -18.69
N GLY A 504 38.09 -2.66 -18.87
CA GLY A 504 37.09 -2.47 -17.84
C GLY A 504 36.05 -3.58 -17.80
N LEU A 505 35.23 -3.63 -16.74
CA LEU A 505 34.13 -4.56 -16.57
C LEU A 505 32.76 -3.88 -16.70
N CYS A 506 31.77 -4.62 -17.18
CA CYS A 506 30.39 -4.15 -17.39
C CYS A 506 29.52 -4.51 -16.19
N ILE A 507 28.91 -3.52 -15.55
CA ILE A 507 27.98 -3.70 -14.43
C ILE A 507 26.59 -3.35 -14.86
N ALA A 508 25.67 -4.32 -14.82
CA ALA A 508 24.24 -4.11 -15.01
C ALA A 508 23.55 -3.88 -13.65
N ASP A 509 23.02 -2.69 -13.42
CA ASP A 509 22.16 -2.42 -12.27
C ASP A 509 20.70 -2.75 -12.63
N ASP A 510 20.22 -3.89 -12.16
CA ASP A 510 18.86 -4.38 -12.42
C ASP A 510 17.98 -4.38 -11.16
N VAL A 511 18.28 -3.49 -10.24
CA VAL A 511 17.55 -3.31 -8.97
C VAL A 511 16.10 -2.87 -9.18
N GLN A 512 15.76 -2.28 -10.32
CA GLN A 512 14.41 -1.78 -10.63
C GLN A 512 13.59 -2.75 -11.49
N THR A 513 14.23 -3.51 -12.37
CA THR A 513 13.58 -4.21 -13.48
C THR A 513 13.74 -5.74 -13.43
N GLY A 514 14.43 -6.24 -12.43
CA GLY A 514 14.57 -7.68 -12.22
C GLY A 514 13.28 -8.42 -11.93
N LEU A 515 13.34 -9.73 -12.04
CA LEU A 515 12.28 -10.70 -11.79
C LEU A 515 11.00 -10.43 -12.60
N TRP A 516 11.15 -10.40 -13.94
CA TRP A 516 10.05 -10.28 -14.93
C TRP A 516 9.20 -9.01 -14.83
N ARG A 517 9.70 -7.93 -14.23
CA ARG A 517 9.00 -6.63 -14.23
C ARG A 517 8.57 -6.18 -15.63
N THR A 518 9.37 -6.51 -16.64
CA THR A 518 9.14 -6.20 -18.05
C THR A 518 8.16 -7.16 -18.75
N GLY A 519 7.69 -8.19 -18.09
CA GLY A 519 6.78 -9.20 -18.61
C GLY A 519 7.42 -10.23 -19.55
N THR A 520 8.59 -9.95 -20.12
CA THR A 520 9.20 -10.79 -21.17
C THR A 520 10.51 -11.46 -20.75
N HIS A 521 11.29 -10.83 -19.89
CA HIS A 521 12.61 -11.30 -19.47
C HIS A 521 12.74 -11.25 -17.95
N ALA A 522 13.48 -12.19 -17.39
CA ALA A 522 13.72 -12.22 -15.94
C ALA A 522 14.53 -11.01 -15.46
N PHE A 523 15.44 -10.51 -16.31
CA PHE A 523 16.31 -9.39 -16.00
C PHE A 523 16.42 -8.43 -17.21
N GLY A 524 16.61 -7.13 -16.93
CA GLY A 524 16.63 -6.09 -17.94
C GLY A 524 17.79 -6.22 -18.95
N PHE A 525 18.96 -6.71 -18.50
CA PHE A 525 20.11 -6.93 -19.39
C PHE A 525 19.86 -7.98 -20.48
N GLN A 526 18.89 -8.87 -20.30
CA GLN A 526 18.53 -9.89 -21.28
C GLN A 526 17.79 -9.31 -22.49
N ILE A 527 17.16 -8.14 -22.34
CA ILE A 527 16.41 -7.47 -23.42
C ILE A 527 17.33 -7.11 -24.61
N PRO A 528 18.45 -6.42 -24.41
CA PRO A 528 19.40 -6.15 -25.50
C PRO A 528 20.29 -7.36 -25.85
N GLY A 529 20.11 -8.52 -25.20
CA GLY A 529 20.85 -9.74 -25.50
C GLY A 529 22.34 -9.69 -25.12
N VAL A 530 22.71 -8.91 -24.10
CA VAL A 530 24.10 -8.80 -23.62
C VAL A 530 24.28 -9.54 -22.31
N VAL A 531 25.52 -9.92 -21.98
CA VAL A 531 25.88 -10.50 -20.68
C VAL A 531 26.84 -9.54 -19.98
N PRO A 532 26.46 -8.99 -18.80
CA PRO A 532 27.37 -8.18 -17.99
C PRO A 532 28.40 -9.06 -17.26
N ASP A 533 29.49 -8.45 -16.77
CA ASP A 533 30.46 -9.12 -15.94
C ASP A 533 29.99 -9.18 -14.47
N LEU A 534 29.16 -8.19 -14.06
CA LEU A 534 28.48 -8.14 -12.76
C LEU A 534 27.03 -7.74 -12.95
N LEU A 535 26.13 -8.44 -12.29
CA LEU A 535 24.71 -8.12 -12.19
C LEU A 535 24.37 -7.71 -10.76
N VAL A 536 23.81 -6.52 -10.58
CA VAL A 536 23.37 -6.00 -9.29
C VAL A 536 21.85 -6.12 -9.18
N LEU A 537 21.36 -6.73 -8.11
CA LEU A 537 19.97 -7.01 -7.84
C LEU A 537 19.51 -6.42 -6.50
N GLY A 538 18.23 -6.17 -6.35
CA GLY A 538 17.67 -5.65 -5.10
C GLY A 538 16.14 -5.69 -5.10
N LYS A 539 15.50 -4.66 -4.63
CA LYS A 539 14.03 -4.42 -4.51
C LYS A 539 13.10 -5.63 -4.69
N PRO A 540 12.92 -6.21 -5.91
CA PRO A 540 11.96 -7.28 -6.16
C PRO A 540 12.30 -8.59 -5.44
N LEU A 541 13.57 -8.80 -5.07
CA LEU A 541 14.03 -10.10 -4.58
C LEU A 541 13.33 -10.56 -3.29
N GLY A 542 13.02 -9.63 -2.38
CA GLY A 542 12.50 -9.93 -1.04
C GLY A 542 11.05 -9.52 -0.79
N ASN A 543 10.34 -9.00 -1.79
CA ASN A 543 8.95 -8.51 -1.63
C ASN A 543 8.76 -7.57 -0.42
N GLY A 544 9.67 -6.60 -0.24
CA GLY A 544 9.69 -5.70 0.91
C GLY A 544 10.64 -6.13 2.02
N PHE A 545 11.07 -7.39 2.05
CA PHE A 545 12.12 -7.82 2.97
C PHE A 545 13.50 -7.39 2.44
N PRO A 546 14.42 -6.93 3.32
CA PRO A 546 15.75 -6.45 2.92
C PRO A 546 16.58 -7.55 2.25
N LEU A 547 16.75 -7.47 0.92
CA LEU A 547 17.51 -8.43 0.12
C LEU A 547 18.03 -7.78 -1.16
N GLY A 548 19.34 -7.93 -1.37
CA GLY A 548 20.05 -7.58 -2.59
C GLY A 548 21.09 -8.64 -2.93
N ALA A 549 21.67 -8.57 -4.11
CA ALA A 549 22.74 -9.45 -4.52
C ALA A 549 23.65 -8.81 -5.57
N VAL A 550 24.89 -9.25 -5.60
CA VAL A 550 25.79 -9.16 -6.76
C VAL A 550 25.99 -10.57 -7.29
N VAL A 551 25.75 -10.76 -8.58
CA VAL A 551 26.09 -12.00 -9.29
C VAL A 551 27.22 -11.71 -10.27
N THR A 552 28.25 -12.54 -10.30
CA THR A 552 29.44 -12.29 -11.12
C THR A 552 30.06 -13.60 -11.64
N THR A 553 31.13 -13.45 -12.43
CA THR A 553 31.87 -14.58 -12.97
C THR A 553 32.82 -15.18 -11.94
N GLN A 554 33.24 -16.43 -12.17
CA GLN A 554 34.24 -17.13 -11.34
C GLN A 554 35.57 -16.37 -11.29
N GLU A 555 35.97 -15.74 -12.41
CA GLU A 555 37.24 -15.01 -12.53
C GLU A 555 37.27 -13.77 -11.64
N VAL A 556 36.19 -12.95 -11.69
CA VAL A 556 36.06 -11.75 -10.87
C VAL A 556 35.98 -12.12 -9.38
N ALA A 557 35.21 -13.15 -9.04
CA ALA A 557 35.11 -13.66 -7.67
C ALA A 557 36.44 -14.17 -7.12
N ALA A 558 37.20 -14.93 -7.93
CA ALA A 558 38.54 -15.43 -7.55
C ALA A 558 39.54 -14.30 -7.29
N SER A 559 39.49 -13.25 -8.13
CA SER A 559 40.33 -12.04 -7.90
C SER A 559 39.97 -11.37 -6.56
N PHE A 560 38.69 -11.28 -6.24
CA PHE A 560 38.24 -10.66 -4.99
C PHE A 560 38.63 -11.50 -3.75
N ALA A 561 38.58 -12.82 -3.87
CA ALA A 561 38.96 -13.75 -2.79
C ALA A 561 40.43 -13.62 -2.35
N SER A 562 41.29 -13.02 -3.17
CA SER A 562 42.68 -12.71 -2.80
C SER A 562 42.84 -11.48 -1.87
N GLY A 563 41.73 -10.82 -1.55
CA GLY A 563 41.67 -9.65 -0.67
C GLY A 563 41.19 -9.97 0.76
N PRO A 564 40.79 -8.93 1.53
CA PRO A 564 40.16 -9.13 2.83
C PRO A 564 38.88 -9.94 2.75
N GLU A 565 38.57 -10.66 3.85
CA GLU A 565 37.28 -11.39 3.99
C GLU A 565 36.09 -10.49 3.63
N PHE A 566 35.15 -11.05 2.88
CA PHE A 566 33.84 -10.45 2.69
C PHE A 566 32.86 -11.02 3.71
N PHE A 567 32.23 -10.14 4.48
CA PHE A 567 31.18 -10.48 5.43
C PHE A 567 30.13 -9.37 5.48
N SER A 568 28.86 -9.75 5.44
CA SER A 568 27.72 -8.89 5.71
C SER A 568 26.85 -9.55 6.77
N THR A 569 26.51 -8.84 7.85
CA THR A 569 25.71 -9.39 8.97
C THR A 569 24.33 -9.85 8.51
N PHE A 570 23.71 -9.09 7.65
CA PHE A 570 22.34 -9.34 7.19
C PHE A 570 22.26 -9.85 5.74
N GLY A 571 23.31 -9.68 4.94
CA GLY A 571 23.39 -10.20 3.58
C GLY A 571 23.33 -11.72 3.60
N GLY A 572 22.37 -12.33 2.91
CA GLY A 572 22.20 -13.79 2.87
C GLY A 572 21.64 -14.40 4.17
N SER A 573 20.97 -13.62 5.02
CA SER A 573 20.33 -14.15 6.22
C SER A 573 19.27 -15.19 5.86
N THR A 574 19.08 -16.18 6.74
CA THR A 574 18.15 -17.29 6.51
C THR A 574 16.73 -16.82 6.23
N VAL A 575 16.28 -15.76 6.90
CA VAL A 575 14.94 -15.16 6.71
C VAL A 575 14.82 -14.47 5.35
N ALA A 576 15.86 -13.71 4.93
CA ALA A 576 15.89 -13.10 3.60
C ALA A 576 15.85 -14.16 2.49
N MET A 577 16.54 -15.29 2.68
CA MET A 577 16.53 -16.42 1.74
C MET A 577 15.15 -17.10 1.67
N ALA A 578 14.44 -17.20 2.79
CA ALA A 578 13.07 -17.71 2.81
C ALA A 578 12.12 -16.78 2.04
N ALA A 579 12.22 -15.45 2.26
CA ALA A 579 11.47 -14.45 1.49
C ALA A 579 11.75 -14.57 -0.02
N GLY A 580 13.03 -14.60 -0.42
CA GLY A 580 13.43 -14.70 -1.83
C GLY A 580 12.95 -15.99 -2.51
N ASN A 581 13.04 -17.13 -1.84
CA ASN A 581 12.51 -18.40 -2.36
C ASN A 581 10.99 -18.34 -2.56
N ALA A 582 10.26 -17.79 -1.58
CA ALA A 582 8.80 -17.63 -1.67
C ALA A 582 8.38 -16.67 -2.79
N VAL A 583 9.13 -15.59 -3.03
CA VAL A 583 8.90 -14.69 -4.17
C VAL A 583 8.98 -15.44 -5.50
N LEU A 584 10.01 -16.28 -5.68
CA LEU A 584 10.15 -17.08 -6.90
C LEU A 584 9.04 -18.15 -7.05
N ASP A 585 8.53 -18.70 -5.94
CA ASP A 585 7.38 -19.59 -5.97
C ASP A 585 6.13 -18.84 -6.49
N VAL A 586 5.80 -17.70 -5.91
CA VAL A 586 4.63 -16.90 -6.29
C VAL A 586 4.70 -16.46 -7.76
N LEU A 587 5.86 -15.99 -8.22
CA LEU A 587 6.04 -15.58 -9.61
C LEU A 587 5.72 -16.71 -10.60
N ARG A 588 6.14 -17.93 -10.27
CA ARG A 588 5.87 -19.12 -11.08
C ARG A 588 4.41 -19.58 -10.95
N ASP A 589 3.94 -19.76 -9.72
CA ASP A 589 2.68 -20.43 -9.43
C ASP A 589 1.45 -19.58 -9.83
N GLU A 590 1.57 -18.26 -9.75
CA GLU A 590 0.55 -17.30 -10.15
C GLU A 590 0.78 -16.73 -11.57
N ASN A 591 1.81 -17.21 -12.29
CA ASN A 591 2.14 -16.77 -13.66
C ASN A 591 2.26 -15.23 -13.80
N LEU A 592 2.88 -14.57 -12.81
CA LEU A 592 2.91 -13.10 -12.73
C LEU A 592 3.72 -12.44 -13.83
N ALA A 593 4.66 -13.17 -14.46
CA ALA A 593 5.38 -12.67 -15.64
C ALA A 593 4.44 -12.42 -16.83
N ASP A 594 3.54 -13.37 -17.12
CA ASP A 594 2.55 -13.22 -18.19
C ASP A 594 1.50 -12.15 -17.85
N ASN A 595 1.09 -12.06 -16.57
CA ASN A 595 0.23 -10.97 -16.11
C ASN A 595 0.86 -9.60 -16.38
N ALA A 596 2.14 -9.41 -16.04
CA ALA A 596 2.85 -8.15 -16.32
C ALA A 596 2.94 -7.85 -17.82
N ARG A 597 3.08 -8.86 -18.66
CA ARG A 597 3.08 -8.71 -20.11
C ARG A 597 1.70 -8.27 -20.62
N VAL A 598 0.66 -9.05 -20.29
CA VAL A 598 -0.70 -8.82 -20.82
C VAL A 598 -1.29 -7.49 -20.33
N VAL A 599 -1.26 -7.27 -19.02
CA VAL A 599 -1.80 -6.04 -18.41
C VAL A 599 -0.91 -4.84 -18.71
N GLY A 600 0.41 -5.04 -18.83
CA GLY A 600 1.35 -4.01 -19.27
C GLY A 600 1.08 -3.55 -20.71
N ASP A 601 0.79 -4.48 -21.62
CA ASP A 601 0.40 -4.17 -23.01
C ASP A 601 -0.94 -3.41 -23.05
N GLN A 602 -1.92 -3.79 -22.21
CA GLN A 602 -3.19 -3.07 -22.04
C GLN A 602 -2.94 -1.62 -21.60
N LEU A 603 -2.13 -1.42 -20.56
CA LEU A 603 -1.74 -0.09 -20.08
C LEU A 603 -1.06 0.73 -21.17
N LEU A 604 -0.04 0.16 -21.82
CA LEU A 604 0.71 0.85 -22.86
C LEU A 604 -0.18 1.28 -24.04
N HIS A 605 -1.08 0.41 -24.47
CA HIS A 605 -2.06 0.73 -25.51
C HIS A 605 -3.04 1.83 -25.05
N GLY A 606 -3.57 1.73 -23.84
CA GLY A 606 -4.46 2.76 -23.27
C GLY A 606 -3.78 4.12 -23.12
N LEU A 607 -2.53 4.14 -22.66
CA LEU A 607 -1.72 5.36 -22.53
C LEU A 607 -1.46 6.03 -23.90
N ARG A 608 -1.17 5.24 -24.94
CA ARG A 608 -1.02 5.74 -26.31
C ARG A 608 -2.31 6.36 -26.86
N LYS A 609 -3.47 5.77 -26.55
CA LYS A 609 -4.76 6.38 -26.89
C LYS A 609 -4.99 7.71 -26.13
N LEU A 610 -4.54 7.83 -24.88
CA LEU A 610 -4.58 9.12 -24.18
C LEU A 610 -3.62 10.12 -24.83
N GLN A 611 -2.44 9.69 -25.28
CA GLN A 611 -1.49 10.54 -26.04
C GLN A 611 -2.11 11.09 -27.33
N GLU A 612 -2.91 10.31 -28.05
CA GLU A 612 -3.63 10.80 -29.25
C GLU A 612 -4.66 11.89 -28.92
N ARG A 613 -5.23 11.89 -27.71
CA ARG A 613 -6.28 12.81 -27.27
C ARG A 613 -5.75 14.07 -26.57
N PHE A 614 -4.61 13.98 -25.92
CA PHE A 614 -4.09 15.05 -25.06
C PHE A 614 -2.70 15.49 -25.50
N GLU A 615 -2.57 16.71 -26.02
CA GLU A 615 -1.31 17.31 -26.46
C GLU A 615 -0.25 17.39 -25.33
N LEU A 616 -0.71 17.43 -24.09
CA LEU A 616 0.16 17.44 -22.90
C LEU A 616 1.04 16.19 -22.80
N ILE A 617 0.63 15.03 -23.40
CA ILE A 617 1.43 13.81 -23.41
C ILE A 617 2.39 13.85 -24.61
N GLY A 618 3.67 14.08 -24.33
CA GLY A 618 4.73 14.10 -25.34
C GLY A 618 5.18 12.73 -25.79
N ASP A 619 5.41 11.82 -24.82
CA ASP A 619 5.89 10.46 -25.10
C ASP A 619 5.29 9.43 -24.13
N VAL A 620 5.09 8.20 -24.63
CA VAL A 620 4.63 7.04 -23.87
C VAL A 620 5.55 5.87 -24.17
N ARG A 621 6.26 5.38 -23.16
CA ARG A 621 7.32 4.38 -23.31
C ARG A 621 7.34 3.33 -22.21
N GLY A 622 8.10 2.25 -22.43
CA GLY A 622 8.31 1.16 -21.48
C GLY A 622 7.62 -0.13 -21.88
N ARG A 623 7.72 -1.15 -21.03
CA ARG A 623 7.17 -2.49 -21.26
C ARG A 623 6.76 -3.17 -19.95
N GLY A 624 5.78 -4.04 -20.02
CA GLY A 624 5.25 -4.73 -18.84
C GLY A 624 4.81 -3.72 -17.78
N PHE A 625 5.27 -3.89 -16.57
CA PHE A 625 5.00 -2.97 -15.45
C PHE A 625 6.15 -1.98 -15.18
N PHE A 626 6.81 -1.55 -16.23
CA PHE A 626 7.79 -0.48 -16.20
C PHE A 626 7.43 0.54 -17.27
N LEU A 627 6.57 1.52 -16.93
CA LEU A 627 5.98 2.45 -17.87
C LEU A 627 6.24 3.90 -17.47
N GLY A 628 6.46 4.76 -18.47
CA GLY A 628 6.63 6.20 -18.33
C GLY A 628 5.73 6.97 -19.28
N VAL A 629 5.09 8.05 -18.77
CA VAL A 629 4.30 8.99 -19.56
C VAL A 629 4.91 10.37 -19.39
N GLU A 630 5.60 10.85 -20.42
CA GLU A 630 6.28 12.13 -20.38
C GLU A 630 5.34 13.26 -20.75
N LEU A 631 5.24 14.26 -19.88
CA LEU A 631 4.39 15.42 -20.07
C LEU A 631 5.20 16.61 -20.58
N VAL A 632 4.65 17.30 -21.57
CA VAL A 632 5.26 18.47 -22.21
C VAL A 632 4.22 19.59 -22.37
N GLU A 633 4.66 20.83 -22.28
CA GLU A 633 3.86 22.01 -22.55
C GLU A 633 3.53 22.14 -24.05
N ASP A 634 4.49 21.74 -24.87
CA ASP A 634 4.42 21.77 -26.32
C ASP A 634 5.24 20.62 -26.93
N ARG A 635 4.67 19.84 -27.80
CA ARG A 635 5.32 18.66 -28.42
C ARG A 635 6.47 19.00 -29.35
N THR A 636 6.47 20.20 -29.93
CA THR A 636 7.53 20.63 -30.84
C THR A 636 8.80 21.02 -30.12
N THR A 637 8.64 21.87 -29.10
CA THR A 637 9.75 22.31 -28.24
C THR A 637 10.14 21.30 -27.19
N LYS A 638 9.20 20.40 -26.86
CA LYS A 638 9.31 19.39 -25.79
C LYS A 638 9.56 20.03 -24.40
N GLN A 639 9.10 21.26 -24.18
CA GLN A 639 9.24 21.92 -22.88
C GLN A 639 8.58 21.07 -21.79
N PRO A 640 9.29 20.73 -20.70
CA PRO A 640 8.75 19.86 -19.64
C PRO A 640 7.55 20.48 -18.93
N ALA A 641 6.46 19.74 -18.76
CA ALA A 641 5.27 20.15 -18.02
C ALA A 641 5.33 19.65 -16.56
N THR A 642 6.32 20.09 -15.79
CA THR A 642 6.60 19.64 -14.43
C THR A 642 5.43 19.92 -13.47
N GLU A 643 4.82 21.11 -13.55
CA GLU A 643 3.69 21.47 -12.71
C GLU A 643 2.45 20.62 -13.02
N ALA A 644 2.20 20.34 -14.30
CA ALA A 644 1.09 19.48 -14.70
C ALA A 644 1.29 18.05 -14.19
N ALA A 645 2.51 17.50 -14.24
CA ALA A 645 2.83 16.19 -13.70
C ALA A 645 2.58 16.14 -12.17
N ALA A 646 3.00 17.16 -11.43
CA ALA A 646 2.76 17.25 -10.01
C ALA A 646 1.25 17.36 -9.67
N ARG A 647 0.48 18.13 -10.46
CA ARG A 647 -0.99 18.26 -10.31
C ARG A 647 -1.69 16.92 -10.58
N ILE A 648 -1.35 16.23 -11.68
CA ILE A 648 -1.91 14.91 -12.02
C ILE A 648 -1.60 13.90 -10.92
N LYS A 649 -0.36 13.82 -10.45
CA LYS A 649 0.05 12.91 -9.38
C LYS A 649 -0.79 13.11 -8.10
N ASN A 650 -0.96 14.35 -7.66
CA ASN A 650 -1.76 14.65 -6.47
C ASN A 650 -3.26 14.42 -6.70
N HIS A 651 -3.79 14.78 -7.88
CA HIS A 651 -5.17 14.50 -8.23
C HIS A 651 -5.48 12.98 -8.23
N LEU A 652 -4.61 12.16 -8.83
CA LEU A 652 -4.79 10.71 -8.80
C LEU A 652 -4.75 10.16 -7.37
N ARG A 653 -3.87 10.70 -6.51
CA ARG A 653 -3.86 10.35 -5.08
C ARG A 653 -5.20 10.68 -4.40
N GLU A 654 -5.83 11.81 -4.71
CA GLU A 654 -7.16 12.17 -4.23
C GLU A 654 -8.24 11.23 -4.75
N GLN A 655 -8.08 10.73 -5.99
CA GLN A 655 -8.91 9.67 -6.57
C GLN A 655 -8.45 8.26 -6.15
N ARG A 656 -7.56 8.14 -5.14
CA ARG A 656 -7.09 6.88 -4.54
C ARG A 656 -6.25 6.01 -5.46
N ILE A 657 -5.52 6.61 -6.37
CA ILE A 657 -4.54 5.93 -7.21
C ILE A 657 -3.15 6.52 -6.94
N LEU A 658 -2.22 5.64 -6.57
CA LEU A 658 -0.85 6.04 -6.26
C LEU A 658 0.04 5.87 -7.48
N ILE A 659 0.61 6.96 -7.97
CA ILE A 659 1.68 7.00 -8.97
C ILE A 659 2.83 7.89 -8.49
N GLY A 660 3.97 7.84 -9.16
CA GLY A 660 5.10 8.73 -8.93
C GLY A 660 5.39 9.64 -10.12
N THR A 661 6.40 10.50 -9.95
CA THR A 661 7.04 11.25 -11.03
C THR A 661 8.54 10.96 -11.02
N ASP A 662 9.16 10.96 -12.19
CA ASP A 662 10.59 10.79 -12.42
C ASP A 662 11.03 11.64 -13.63
N GLY A 663 12.25 11.39 -14.09
CA GLY A 663 12.91 12.10 -15.17
C GLY A 663 13.69 13.33 -14.69
N PRO A 664 14.58 13.85 -15.54
CA PRO A 664 15.43 15.01 -15.19
C PRO A 664 14.67 16.27 -14.78
N HIS A 665 13.39 16.37 -15.17
CA HIS A 665 12.51 17.51 -14.92
C HIS A 665 11.29 17.16 -14.08
N ASP A 666 11.22 15.96 -13.44
CA ASP A 666 10.05 15.48 -12.69
C ASP A 666 8.72 15.54 -13.50
N ASN A 667 8.79 15.46 -14.83
CA ASN A 667 7.67 15.55 -15.76
C ASN A 667 7.23 14.22 -16.37
N VAL A 668 7.82 13.10 -15.93
CA VAL A 668 7.47 11.75 -16.38
C VAL A 668 6.62 11.08 -15.30
N LEU A 669 5.35 10.80 -15.61
CA LEU A 669 4.52 9.97 -14.74
C LEU A 669 5.05 8.55 -14.73
N LYS A 670 5.34 8.03 -13.54
CA LYS A 670 5.96 6.74 -13.31
C LYS A 670 4.93 5.72 -12.85
N ILE A 671 4.72 4.68 -13.67
CA ILE A 671 3.76 3.61 -13.42
C ILE A 671 4.54 2.30 -13.28
N ARG A 672 4.58 1.76 -12.05
CA ARG A 672 5.32 0.53 -11.71
C ARG A 672 4.59 -0.24 -10.59
N PRO A 673 3.40 -0.78 -10.88
CA PRO A 673 2.61 -1.48 -9.87
C PRO A 673 3.28 -2.77 -9.38
N PRO A 674 2.83 -3.36 -8.27
CA PRO A 674 3.08 -4.77 -7.95
C PRO A 674 2.68 -5.68 -9.11
N MET A 675 3.33 -6.85 -9.23
CA MET A 675 3.07 -7.82 -10.30
C MET A 675 1.66 -8.43 -10.26
N SER A 676 0.97 -8.31 -9.14
CA SER A 676 -0.44 -8.71 -8.96
C SER A 676 -1.45 -7.69 -9.50
N PHE A 677 -1.01 -6.59 -10.13
CA PHE A 677 -1.88 -5.58 -10.72
C PHE A 677 -2.68 -6.17 -11.89
N ASP A 678 -4.00 -6.07 -11.84
CA ASP A 678 -4.88 -6.75 -12.79
C ASP A 678 -5.47 -5.81 -13.86
N ALA A 679 -6.22 -6.40 -14.80
CA ALA A 679 -6.83 -5.67 -15.90
C ALA A 679 -7.85 -4.61 -15.44
N ALA A 680 -8.62 -4.89 -14.39
CA ALA A 680 -9.60 -3.94 -13.85
C ALA A 680 -8.90 -2.72 -13.21
N ALA A 681 -7.80 -2.96 -12.52
CA ALA A 681 -6.93 -1.91 -11.97
C ALA A 681 -6.31 -1.05 -13.09
N ALA A 682 -5.90 -1.67 -14.20
CA ALA A 682 -5.38 -0.97 -15.37
C ALA A 682 -6.44 -0.07 -16.02
N ASP A 683 -7.65 -0.57 -16.23
CA ASP A 683 -8.77 0.22 -16.76
C ASP A 683 -9.13 1.39 -15.84
N CYS A 684 -9.13 1.16 -14.53
CA CYS A 684 -9.37 2.19 -13.53
C CYS A 684 -8.31 3.31 -13.60
N LEU A 685 -7.03 2.95 -13.62
CA LEU A 685 -5.92 3.91 -13.75
C LEU A 685 -6.05 4.74 -15.04
N LEU A 686 -6.30 4.10 -16.18
CA LEU A 686 -6.45 4.77 -17.48
C LEU A 686 -7.64 5.74 -17.49
N ALA A 687 -8.77 5.33 -16.91
CA ALA A 687 -9.96 6.17 -16.82
C ALA A 687 -9.72 7.41 -15.95
N GLU A 688 -9.12 7.26 -14.77
CA GLU A 688 -8.85 8.37 -13.86
C GLU A 688 -7.73 9.29 -14.38
N LEU A 689 -6.70 8.74 -15.03
CA LEU A 689 -5.67 9.54 -15.69
C LEU A 689 -6.28 10.37 -16.83
N GLY A 690 -7.19 9.80 -17.63
CA GLY A 690 -7.92 10.53 -18.66
C GLY A 690 -8.79 11.67 -18.11
N ARG A 691 -9.41 11.49 -16.93
CA ARG A 691 -10.16 12.55 -16.23
C ARG A 691 -9.22 13.63 -15.68
N ALA A 692 -8.10 13.24 -15.09
CA ALA A 692 -7.09 14.18 -14.60
C ALA A 692 -6.55 15.06 -15.72
N LEU A 693 -6.20 14.47 -16.87
CA LEU A 693 -5.74 15.20 -18.06
C LEU A 693 -6.80 16.16 -18.62
N ALA A 694 -8.07 15.76 -18.61
CA ALA A 694 -9.17 16.60 -19.09
C ALA A 694 -9.50 17.78 -18.15
N SER A 695 -9.04 17.76 -16.92
CA SER A 695 -9.26 18.80 -15.90
C SER A 695 -8.16 19.87 -15.84
N LEU A 696 -7.08 19.69 -16.58
CA LEU A 696 -5.96 20.64 -16.70
C LEU A 696 -6.22 21.71 -17.74
#